data_4e560728de8b72e4a9b8337356145070
#
_entry.id   4e560728de8b72e4a9b8337356145070
#
_cell.length_a   1.000
_cell.length_b   1.000
_cell.length_c   1.000
_cell.angle_alpha   90.00
_cell.angle_beta   90.00
_cell.angle_gamma   90.00
#
_symmetry.space_group_name_H-M   'P 1'
#
loop_
_entity.id
_entity.type
_entity.pdbx_description
1 polymer ?
#
loop_
_entity_poly.entity_id
_entity_poly.type
_entity_poly.pdbx_seq_one_letter_code
_entity_poly.pdbx_strand_id
1 'polypeptide(L)'
;MAKCNVNTQERFADIQMLRYELKGFENLSLTQKIYIYCLSKATLLGRDITFDQQGKYNLRIRKTLEAVYLHYEGNRESEDFKAFEVYLKRVWFASGIYHHYGCEKFVPGFSEESFYEMVGAVADEYLPLSKGQSKEDLLGILVPVIFNPEVMSKRVNQTDGEDLVQTSACNFYENVSQAEVERFYARMKEEGNEQAPSYGLNSKLTKRNGELVELKWTEDGLYGAAIKEIVSWLLRAQKYAENEEQKHLIDLLVKYYRTGDLKDFDRYSIAWVQQHEGMIDFINGFIEVYGDPLGLKGTWEGIVEYKDLEATKRTQTISQNAQWFEDHSPVDPRFRKPEVKGVTANVICAAMLGGEEYPASAIGINLPNANWIRQEYGSKSVTIGNLTEAYNKAAQGNGFRDEFVIDEDTISLMNQYEDITDDLHTDLHECLGHGSGQLLPGTDPDALKAYGSTIEEARADLFGLYYVADHKLVELGLTPNDEAYKAQYYGYLMNGLLTQTIRIKEGDKIEEAHMRNRALIAWWVMEHAEGAVELVKMNMNYASAEDALKDSEGNIITTKTYVKINDYAKLRHLFGELLAEIQRIKSEGDFEAARLLVEKYAVNIDPELHREILARYKKLNLAPYKGFINPKMTLEMDEEGEITDVVLDYEESYVDQMLRYSDEYGTL
;
A
#
# COMPACT_ATOMS: atom_id res chain seq x y z
N MET A 1 17.90 -21.41 13.32
CA MET A 1 17.23 -20.44 12.42
C MET A 1 15.98 -21.12 11.86
N ALA A 2 14.79 -20.69 12.27
CA ALA A 2 13.58 -21.13 11.62
C ALA A 2 13.58 -20.58 10.19
N LYS A 3 13.62 -21.44 9.19
CA LYS A 3 13.46 -21.01 7.80
C LYS A 3 12.02 -20.53 7.66
N CYS A 4 11.83 -19.28 7.23
CA CYS A 4 10.51 -18.78 6.85
C CYS A 4 9.89 -19.77 5.88
N ASN A 5 8.83 -20.45 6.29
CA ASN A 5 8.12 -21.35 5.40
C ASN A 5 7.12 -20.53 4.58
N VAL A 6 7.63 -19.84 3.57
CA VAL A 6 6.87 -18.98 2.65
C VAL A 6 5.74 -19.74 1.93
N ASN A 7 5.76 -21.05 1.97
CA ASN A 7 4.81 -21.94 1.26
C ASN A 7 3.54 -22.25 2.04
N THR A 8 3.40 -21.86 3.31
CA THR A 8 2.14 -22.00 4.02
C THR A 8 1.21 -20.86 3.60
N GLN A 9 0.45 -21.10 2.54
CA GLN A 9 -0.51 -20.13 2.02
C GLN A 9 -1.80 -20.23 2.85
N GLU A 10 -2.11 -19.15 3.57
CA GLU A 10 -3.42 -18.99 4.19
C GLU A 10 -4.29 -18.15 3.24
N ARG A 11 -5.48 -18.66 2.97
CA ARG A 11 -6.46 -17.98 2.12
C ARG A 11 -7.85 -18.02 2.76
N PHE A 12 -8.53 -16.90 2.74
CA PHE A 12 -9.95 -16.81 3.07
C PHE A 12 -10.62 -15.78 2.15
N ALA A 13 -11.83 -16.08 1.73
CA ALA A 13 -12.56 -15.24 0.77
C ALA A 13 -11.70 -14.91 -0.47
N ASP A 14 -11.53 -13.64 -0.78
CA ASP A 14 -10.74 -13.10 -1.87
C ASP A 14 -9.34 -12.62 -1.45
N ILE A 15 -8.87 -13.05 -0.27
CA ILE A 15 -7.62 -12.60 0.35
C ILE A 15 -6.65 -13.77 0.53
N GLN A 16 -5.38 -13.55 0.18
CA GLN A 16 -4.26 -14.43 0.47
C GLN A 16 -3.31 -13.76 1.45
N MET A 17 -2.99 -14.47 2.54
CA MET A 17 -2.02 -13.99 3.52
C MET A 17 -0.62 -14.48 3.15
N LEU A 18 0.34 -13.58 3.15
CA LEU A 18 1.74 -13.80 2.83
C LEU A 18 2.59 -13.61 4.08
N ARG A 19 3.80 -14.19 4.06
CA ARG A 19 4.85 -13.92 5.04
C ARG A 19 6.02 -13.25 4.36
N TYR A 20 6.63 -12.30 5.04
CA TYR A 20 7.83 -11.62 4.58
C TYR A 20 9.01 -11.91 5.50
N GLU A 21 10.18 -12.06 4.92
CA GLU A 21 11.39 -12.42 5.64
C GLU A 21 12.18 -11.17 6.05
N LEU A 22 12.72 -11.16 7.26
CA LEU A 22 13.63 -10.13 7.76
C LEU A 22 15.08 -10.51 7.41
N LYS A 23 15.47 -10.28 6.15
CA LYS A 23 16.82 -10.59 5.69
C LYS A 23 17.87 -9.77 6.41
N GLY A 24 18.94 -10.43 6.86
CA GLY A 24 20.04 -9.78 7.54
C GLY A 24 19.75 -9.38 8.99
N PHE A 25 18.57 -9.67 9.52
CA PHE A 25 18.22 -9.39 10.92
C PHE A 25 19.19 -10.06 11.89
N GLU A 26 19.66 -11.27 11.56
CA GLU A 26 20.65 -12.02 12.36
C GLU A 26 22.00 -11.29 12.48
N ASN A 27 22.33 -10.41 11.54
CA ASN A 27 23.56 -9.64 11.51
C ASN A 27 23.50 -8.33 12.31
N LEU A 28 22.29 -7.93 12.76
CA LEU A 28 22.12 -6.77 13.62
C LEU A 28 22.70 -7.01 15.01
N SER A 29 23.22 -5.97 15.63
CA SER A 29 23.65 -6.05 17.03
C SER A 29 22.47 -6.31 17.97
N LEU A 30 22.72 -6.86 19.14
CA LEU A 30 21.68 -7.08 20.15
C LEU A 30 20.94 -5.77 20.50
N THR A 31 21.66 -4.66 20.62
CA THR A 31 21.06 -3.33 20.88
C THR A 31 20.10 -2.93 19.76
N GLN A 32 20.48 -3.13 18.51
CA GLN A 32 19.61 -2.85 17.35
C GLN A 32 18.37 -3.76 17.33
N LYS A 33 18.53 -5.04 17.61
CA LYS A 33 17.39 -5.98 17.70
C LYS A 33 16.42 -5.59 18.80
N ILE A 34 16.91 -5.19 19.97
CA ILE A 34 16.06 -4.72 21.09
C ILE A 34 15.38 -3.40 20.71
N TYR A 35 16.06 -2.50 20.02
CA TYR A 35 15.49 -1.27 19.52
C TYR A 35 14.31 -1.54 18.58
N ILE A 36 14.48 -2.42 17.59
CA ILE A 36 13.38 -2.90 16.71
C ILE A 36 12.25 -3.51 17.52
N TYR A 37 12.55 -4.38 18.49
CA TYR A 37 11.53 -5.00 19.34
C TYR A 37 10.66 -3.96 20.08
N CYS A 38 11.30 -2.98 20.73
CA CYS A 38 10.57 -1.94 21.47
C CYS A 38 9.73 -1.04 20.54
N LEU A 39 10.27 -0.65 19.40
CA LEU A 39 9.53 0.10 18.38
C LEU A 39 8.35 -0.70 17.81
N SER A 40 8.53 -2.02 17.63
CA SER A 40 7.47 -2.92 17.17
C SER A 40 6.31 -3.00 18.17
N LYS A 41 6.60 -3.03 19.47
CA LYS A 41 5.56 -2.95 20.52
C LYS A 41 4.78 -1.63 20.42
N ALA A 42 5.48 -0.50 20.28
CA ALA A 42 4.84 0.80 20.11
C ALA A 42 3.96 0.86 18.85
N THR A 43 4.39 0.20 17.77
CA THR A 43 3.66 0.12 16.50
C THR A 43 2.36 -0.69 16.62
N LEU A 44 2.39 -1.83 17.30
CA LEU A 44 1.22 -2.71 17.42
C LEU A 44 0.15 -2.17 18.40
N LEU A 45 0.53 -1.34 19.34
CA LEU A 45 -0.39 -0.75 20.33
C LEU A 45 -1.38 0.26 19.73
N GLY A 46 -1.16 0.70 18.50
CA GLY A 46 -2.12 1.55 17.76
C GLY A 46 -3.27 0.79 17.11
N ARG A 47 -3.30 -0.55 17.17
CA ARG A 47 -4.29 -1.39 16.49
C ARG A 47 -5.74 -1.02 16.81
N ASP A 48 -6.08 -0.85 18.08
CA ASP A 48 -7.44 -0.49 18.48
C ASP A 48 -7.86 0.89 17.99
N ILE A 49 -6.91 1.83 17.91
CA ILE A 49 -7.15 3.17 17.35
C ILE A 49 -7.63 3.04 15.91
N THR A 50 -6.95 2.25 15.09
CA THR A 50 -7.31 2.05 13.68
C THR A 50 -8.72 1.47 13.52
N PHE A 51 -9.09 0.48 14.33
CA PHE A 51 -10.45 -0.07 14.34
C PHE A 51 -11.51 0.99 14.64
N ASP A 52 -11.27 1.82 15.67
CA ASP A 52 -12.19 2.88 16.07
C ASP A 52 -12.28 4.00 15.03
N GLN A 53 -11.17 4.40 14.43
CA GLN A 53 -11.14 5.42 13.38
C GLN A 53 -11.92 5.01 12.13
N GLN A 54 -11.87 3.73 11.76
CA GLN A 54 -12.52 3.22 10.56
C GLN A 54 -14.02 2.95 10.73
N GLY A 55 -14.56 3.05 11.93
CA GLY A 55 -15.99 2.96 12.18
C GLY A 55 -16.31 2.92 13.66
N LYS A 56 -17.28 3.72 14.07
CA LYS A 56 -17.70 3.91 15.47
C LYS A 56 -17.95 2.61 16.24
N TYR A 57 -18.40 1.56 15.57
CA TYR A 57 -18.76 0.28 16.18
C TYR A 57 -17.76 -0.85 15.88
N ASN A 58 -16.76 -0.62 15.05
CA ASN A 58 -15.83 -1.64 14.60
C ASN A 58 -15.12 -2.35 15.73
N LEU A 59 -14.65 -1.61 16.73
CA LEU A 59 -13.96 -2.19 17.89
C LEU A 59 -14.87 -3.10 18.72
N ARG A 60 -16.12 -2.67 18.97
CA ARG A 60 -17.11 -3.48 19.70
C ARG A 60 -17.54 -4.71 18.88
N ILE A 61 -17.71 -4.56 17.59
CA ILE A 61 -18.02 -5.68 16.68
C ILE A 61 -16.87 -6.69 16.74
N ARG A 62 -15.61 -6.26 16.54
CA ARG A 62 -14.46 -7.16 16.63
C ARG A 62 -14.43 -7.94 17.94
N LYS A 63 -14.55 -7.25 19.09
CA LYS A 63 -14.54 -7.90 20.39
C LYS A 63 -15.68 -8.89 20.58
N THR A 64 -16.88 -8.59 20.05
CA THR A 64 -18.01 -9.52 20.08
C THR A 64 -17.76 -10.76 19.23
N LEU A 65 -17.24 -10.57 18.00
CA LEU A 65 -16.92 -11.68 17.10
C LEU A 65 -15.79 -12.56 17.68
N GLU A 66 -14.77 -11.98 18.27
CA GLU A 66 -13.69 -12.71 18.94
C GLU A 66 -14.20 -13.49 20.15
N ALA A 67 -15.08 -12.93 20.95
CA ALA A 67 -15.72 -13.62 22.06
C ALA A 67 -16.54 -14.84 21.61
N VAL A 68 -17.30 -14.71 20.52
CA VAL A 68 -18.00 -15.83 19.90
C VAL A 68 -17.01 -16.88 19.39
N TYR A 69 -15.99 -16.45 18.67
CA TYR A 69 -14.99 -17.37 18.14
C TYR A 69 -14.30 -18.20 19.23
N LEU A 70 -13.97 -17.59 20.36
CA LEU A 70 -13.26 -18.24 21.46
C LEU A 70 -14.18 -19.09 22.36
N HIS A 71 -15.44 -18.69 22.56
CA HIS A 71 -16.29 -19.23 23.64
C HIS A 71 -17.60 -19.86 23.18
N TYR A 72 -17.88 -19.86 21.85
CA TYR A 72 -19.06 -20.58 21.35
C TYR A 72 -18.82 -22.09 21.31
N GLU A 73 -19.61 -22.84 22.08
CA GLU A 73 -19.52 -24.30 22.18
C GLU A 73 -20.55 -25.06 21.32
N GLY A 74 -21.32 -24.34 20.48
CA GLY A 74 -22.31 -24.94 19.59
C GLY A 74 -21.69 -25.62 18.37
N ASN A 75 -22.49 -25.80 17.32
CA ASN A 75 -22.05 -26.51 16.11
C ASN A 75 -21.10 -25.61 15.25
N ARG A 76 -19.80 -25.76 15.47
CA ARG A 76 -18.76 -25.04 14.71
C ARG A 76 -18.56 -25.56 13.28
N GLU A 77 -19.13 -26.72 12.94
CA GLU A 77 -19.08 -27.28 11.59
C GLU A 77 -20.25 -26.82 10.70
N SER A 78 -21.19 -26.04 11.25
CA SER A 78 -22.30 -25.49 10.47
C SER A 78 -21.79 -24.51 9.40
N GLU A 79 -22.53 -24.38 8.31
CA GLU A 79 -22.20 -23.44 7.24
C GLU A 79 -22.22 -21.99 7.76
N ASP A 80 -23.15 -21.66 8.66
CA ASP A 80 -23.22 -20.33 9.27
C ASP A 80 -22.00 -20.03 10.14
N PHE A 81 -21.49 -21.01 10.91
CA PHE A 81 -20.28 -20.79 11.71
C PHE A 81 -19.03 -20.64 10.83
N LYS A 82 -18.91 -21.43 9.77
CA LYS A 82 -17.82 -21.29 8.78
C LYS A 82 -17.87 -19.93 8.09
N ALA A 83 -19.06 -19.47 7.72
CA ALA A 83 -19.25 -18.13 7.16
C ALA A 83 -18.93 -17.02 8.17
N PHE A 84 -19.26 -17.24 9.46
CA PHE A 84 -18.87 -16.35 10.56
C PHE A 84 -17.35 -16.26 10.72
N GLU A 85 -16.62 -17.36 10.64
CA GLU A 85 -15.13 -17.34 10.68
C GLU A 85 -14.55 -16.53 9.53
N VAL A 86 -15.08 -16.68 8.33
CA VAL A 86 -14.66 -15.87 7.16
C VAL A 86 -14.94 -14.39 7.40
N TYR A 87 -16.10 -14.05 7.94
CA TYR A 87 -16.47 -12.66 8.25
C TYR A 87 -15.53 -12.05 9.31
N LEU A 88 -15.22 -12.79 10.39
CA LEU A 88 -14.26 -12.36 11.40
C LEU A 88 -12.88 -12.10 10.80
N LYS A 89 -12.38 -13.00 9.93
CA LYS A 89 -11.09 -12.81 9.25
C LYS A 89 -11.10 -11.57 8.35
N ARG A 90 -12.20 -11.28 7.66
CA ARG A 90 -12.36 -10.04 6.89
C ARG A 90 -12.38 -8.79 7.77
N VAL A 91 -13.06 -8.84 8.91
CA VAL A 91 -13.10 -7.73 9.90
C VAL A 91 -11.70 -7.45 10.46
N TRP A 92 -10.94 -8.48 10.79
CA TRP A 92 -9.55 -8.31 11.20
C TRP A 92 -8.70 -7.67 10.10
N PHE A 93 -8.85 -8.17 8.87
CA PHE A 93 -8.06 -7.71 7.72
C PHE A 93 -8.32 -6.24 7.39
N ALA A 94 -9.57 -5.84 7.38
CA ALA A 94 -9.97 -4.49 7.01
C ALA A 94 -10.01 -3.50 8.19
N SER A 95 -9.61 -3.92 9.39
CA SER A 95 -9.77 -3.14 10.62
C SER A 95 -11.21 -2.65 10.85
N GLY A 96 -12.19 -3.47 10.42
CA GLY A 96 -13.62 -3.15 10.54
C GLY A 96 -14.48 -3.89 9.55
N ILE A 97 -15.75 -3.49 9.48
CA ILE A 97 -16.77 -4.17 8.68
C ILE A 97 -16.85 -3.69 7.22
N TYR A 98 -15.87 -2.92 6.77
CA TYR A 98 -15.83 -2.34 5.43
C TYR A 98 -14.64 -2.88 4.64
N HIS A 99 -14.84 -3.11 3.34
CA HIS A 99 -13.76 -3.55 2.46
C HIS A 99 -12.58 -2.56 2.51
N HIS A 100 -11.38 -3.07 2.70
CA HIS A 100 -10.18 -2.24 2.90
C HIS A 100 -9.87 -1.32 1.71
N TYR A 101 -10.24 -1.72 0.50
CA TYR A 101 -10.00 -0.97 -0.74
C TYR A 101 -11.25 -0.23 -1.22
N GLY A 102 -12.37 -0.93 -1.44
CA GLY A 102 -13.60 -0.36 -2.01
C GLY A 102 -14.47 0.41 -1.01
N CYS A 103 -14.20 0.29 0.28
CA CYS A 103 -14.94 0.93 1.37
C CYS A 103 -16.41 0.50 1.55
N GLU A 104 -16.93 -0.41 0.73
CA GLU A 104 -18.28 -0.97 0.88
C GLU A 104 -18.36 -1.88 2.11
N LYS A 105 -19.53 -1.93 2.72
CA LYS A 105 -19.77 -2.78 3.88
C LYS A 105 -19.83 -4.26 3.48
N PHE A 106 -19.18 -5.13 4.26
CA PHE A 106 -19.26 -6.57 4.08
C PHE A 106 -20.68 -7.07 4.31
N VAL A 107 -21.12 -8.00 3.47
CA VAL A 107 -22.37 -8.74 3.66
C VAL A 107 -22.03 -10.03 4.41
N PRO A 108 -22.58 -10.26 5.62
CA PRO A 108 -22.39 -11.52 6.34
C PRO A 108 -22.91 -12.71 5.53
N GLY A 109 -22.14 -13.80 5.51
CA GLY A 109 -22.58 -15.07 4.90
C GLY A 109 -23.39 -15.96 5.84
N PHE A 110 -23.72 -15.47 7.03
CA PHE A 110 -24.53 -16.14 8.06
C PHE A 110 -25.75 -15.31 8.39
N SER A 111 -26.80 -15.96 8.95
CA SER A 111 -28.07 -15.29 9.26
C SER A 111 -28.02 -14.47 10.55
N GLU A 112 -28.94 -13.50 10.67
CA GLU A 112 -29.15 -12.77 11.93
C GLU A 112 -29.53 -13.73 13.08
N GLU A 113 -30.39 -14.70 12.82
CA GLU A 113 -30.81 -15.70 13.80
C GLU A 113 -29.63 -16.49 14.34
N SER A 114 -28.73 -16.96 13.46
CA SER A 114 -27.50 -17.64 13.87
C SER A 114 -26.59 -16.74 14.67
N PHE A 115 -26.53 -15.46 14.34
CA PHE A 115 -25.74 -14.48 15.10
C PHE A 115 -26.29 -14.28 16.51
N TYR A 116 -27.62 -14.13 16.66
CA TYR A 116 -28.29 -14.08 17.96
C TYR A 116 -28.03 -15.34 18.78
N GLU A 117 -28.10 -16.51 18.18
CA GLU A 117 -27.79 -17.78 18.83
C GLU A 117 -26.35 -17.85 19.34
N MET A 118 -25.37 -17.53 18.46
CA MET A 118 -23.95 -17.57 18.79
C MET A 118 -23.60 -16.62 19.94
N VAL A 119 -24.03 -15.36 19.88
CA VAL A 119 -23.79 -14.38 20.93
C VAL A 119 -24.55 -14.73 22.22
N GLY A 120 -25.78 -15.23 22.09
CA GLY A 120 -26.58 -15.67 23.23
C GLY A 120 -25.94 -16.79 24.03
N ALA A 121 -25.22 -17.68 23.37
CA ALA A 121 -24.51 -18.79 23.99
C ALA A 121 -23.20 -18.41 24.72
N VAL A 122 -22.64 -17.23 24.45
CA VAL A 122 -21.42 -16.74 25.10
C VAL A 122 -21.75 -16.10 26.46
N ALA A 123 -20.96 -16.36 27.51
CA ALA A 123 -21.16 -15.74 28.81
C ALA A 123 -20.91 -14.21 28.78
N ASP A 124 -21.65 -13.46 29.58
CA ASP A 124 -21.63 -11.99 29.60
C ASP A 124 -20.24 -11.42 29.87
N GLU A 125 -19.46 -12.10 30.69
CA GLU A 125 -18.10 -11.69 31.07
C GLU A 125 -17.11 -11.62 29.89
N TYR A 126 -17.38 -12.35 28.80
CA TYR A 126 -16.55 -12.34 27.60
C TYR A 126 -17.00 -11.29 26.56
N LEU A 127 -18.19 -10.75 26.70
CA LEU A 127 -18.75 -9.79 25.76
C LEU A 127 -18.40 -8.35 26.13
N PRO A 128 -18.22 -7.45 25.14
CA PRO A 128 -17.90 -6.04 25.39
C PRO A 128 -19.12 -5.24 25.86
N LEU A 129 -19.72 -5.68 26.96
CA LEU A 129 -20.89 -5.02 27.55
C LEU A 129 -20.47 -3.78 28.35
N SER A 130 -21.16 -2.68 28.11
CA SER A 130 -21.05 -1.50 28.96
C SER A 130 -21.69 -1.75 30.33
N LYS A 131 -21.32 -0.99 31.34
CA LYS A 131 -21.90 -1.16 32.70
C LYS A 131 -23.41 -1.09 32.66
N GLY A 132 -24.07 -2.17 33.09
CA GLY A 132 -25.54 -2.31 33.13
C GLY A 132 -26.20 -2.59 31.76
N GLN A 133 -25.42 -2.87 30.73
CA GLN A 133 -25.91 -3.27 29.43
C GLN A 133 -26.17 -4.79 29.35
N SER A 134 -27.28 -5.19 28.79
CA SER A 134 -27.57 -6.60 28.48
C SER A 134 -27.02 -7.02 27.12
N LYS A 135 -27.04 -8.35 26.83
CA LYS A 135 -26.74 -8.87 25.49
C LYS A 135 -27.73 -8.36 24.44
N GLU A 136 -29.00 -8.25 24.81
CA GLU A 136 -30.05 -7.73 23.93
C GLU A 136 -29.80 -6.28 23.57
N ASP A 137 -29.33 -5.45 24.52
CA ASP A 137 -28.91 -4.08 24.26
C ASP A 137 -27.73 -4.01 23.31
N LEU A 138 -26.71 -4.88 23.52
CA LEU A 138 -25.56 -4.96 22.64
C LEU A 138 -25.97 -5.35 21.21
N LEU A 139 -26.75 -6.42 21.07
CA LEU A 139 -27.25 -6.91 19.78
C LEU A 139 -28.15 -5.88 19.09
N GLY A 140 -28.99 -5.17 19.87
CA GLY A 140 -29.82 -4.08 19.36
C GLY A 140 -29.02 -2.95 18.70
N ILE A 141 -27.77 -2.75 19.13
CA ILE A 141 -26.84 -1.78 18.51
C ILE A 141 -26.11 -2.40 17.32
N LEU A 142 -25.56 -3.61 17.48
CA LEU A 142 -24.63 -4.18 16.48
C LEU A 142 -25.34 -4.80 15.27
N VAL A 143 -26.49 -5.46 15.47
CA VAL A 143 -27.19 -6.17 14.38
C VAL A 143 -27.60 -5.23 13.25
N PRO A 144 -28.23 -4.06 13.48
CA PRO A 144 -28.53 -3.13 12.39
C PRO A 144 -27.27 -2.65 11.64
N VAL A 145 -26.15 -2.46 12.35
CA VAL A 145 -24.90 -2.02 11.75
C VAL A 145 -24.28 -3.12 10.88
N ILE A 146 -24.32 -4.36 11.33
CA ILE A 146 -23.74 -5.51 10.61
C ILE A 146 -24.60 -5.92 9.42
N PHE A 147 -25.91 -6.07 9.60
CA PHE A 147 -26.79 -6.73 8.63
C PHE A 147 -27.59 -5.77 7.73
N ASN A 148 -27.94 -4.58 8.20
CA ASN A 148 -28.69 -3.64 7.36
C ASN A 148 -27.78 -2.91 6.38
N PRO A 149 -27.89 -3.13 5.06
CA PRO A 149 -26.99 -2.53 4.08
C PRO A 149 -27.13 -0.98 3.98
N GLU A 150 -28.23 -0.42 4.44
CA GLU A 150 -28.47 1.03 4.39
C GLU A 150 -27.92 1.78 5.62
N VAL A 151 -27.67 1.07 6.72
CA VAL A 151 -27.11 1.67 7.94
C VAL A 151 -25.60 1.73 7.85
N MET A 152 -25.03 2.95 7.87
CA MET A 152 -23.57 3.14 7.76
C MET A 152 -23.01 2.35 6.58
N SER A 153 -23.54 2.55 5.41
CA SER A 153 -23.38 1.71 4.23
C SER A 153 -21.96 1.67 3.66
N LYS A 154 -21.18 2.74 3.84
CA LYS A 154 -19.85 2.89 3.26
C LYS A 154 -18.89 3.57 4.24
N ARG A 155 -17.67 3.08 4.34
CA ARG A 155 -16.65 3.67 5.24
C ARG A 155 -16.31 5.09 4.85
N VAL A 156 -15.96 5.31 3.59
CA VAL A 156 -15.63 6.61 3.00
C VAL A 156 -16.47 6.79 1.75
N ASN A 157 -17.34 7.79 1.76
CA ASN A 157 -18.15 8.16 0.60
C ASN A 157 -17.54 9.37 -0.10
N GLN A 158 -17.44 9.29 -1.44
CA GLN A 158 -16.91 10.35 -2.31
C GLN A 158 -17.91 10.73 -3.42
N THR A 159 -19.21 10.47 -3.21
CA THR A 159 -20.25 10.74 -4.19
C THR A 159 -20.54 12.24 -4.29
N ASP A 160 -20.43 12.80 -5.48
CA ASP A 160 -20.72 14.21 -5.72
C ASP A 160 -22.17 14.57 -5.35
N GLY A 161 -22.31 15.72 -4.69
CA GLY A 161 -23.62 16.27 -4.31
C GLY A 161 -24.20 15.73 -3.00
N GLU A 162 -23.50 14.80 -2.33
CA GLU A 162 -23.85 14.33 -0.99
C GLU A 162 -23.04 15.04 0.09
N ASP A 163 -23.53 15.04 1.34
CA ASP A 163 -22.72 15.42 2.50
C ASP A 163 -21.76 14.26 2.83
N LEU A 164 -20.51 14.38 2.42
CA LEU A 164 -19.52 13.32 2.53
C LEU A 164 -19.22 12.94 3.99
N VAL A 165 -19.39 13.88 4.92
CA VAL A 165 -19.17 13.65 6.36
C VAL A 165 -20.32 12.82 6.95
N GLN A 166 -21.57 13.17 6.66
CA GLN A 166 -22.72 12.48 7.22
C GLN A 166 -22.98 11.11 6.57
N THR A 167 -22.54 10.91 5.32
CA THR A 167 -22.73 9.68 4.57
C THR A 167 -21.57 8.71 4.68
N SER A 168 -20.46 9.09 5.33
CA SER A 168 -19.32 8.22 5.62
C SER A 168 -19.37 7.65 7.03
N ALA A 169 -19.09 6.36 7.18
CA ALA A 169 -19.12 5.67 8.46
C ALA A 169 -17.82 5.77 9.28
N CYS A 170 -16.72 6.30 8.69
CA CYS A 170 -15.48 6.54 9.43
C CYS A 170 -15.71 7.49 10.62
N ASN A 171 -14.97 7.27 11.71
CA ASN A 171 -15.26 7.87 13.00
C ASN A 171 -14.43 9.13 13.32
N PHE A 172 -14.27 10.00 12.32
CA PHE A 172 -13.52 11.26 12.46
C PHE A 172 -14.40 12.46 12.82
N TYR A 173 -15.70 12.31 12.60
CA TYR A 173 -16.69 13.37 12.79
C TYR A 173 -17.91 12.83 13.54
N GLU A 174 -18.54 13.67 14.36
CA GLU A 174 -19.75 13.29 15.07
C GLU A 174 -20.69 14.48 15.23
N ASN A 175 -21.95 14.34 14.83
CA ASN A 175 -22.98 15.37 14.92
C ASN A 175 -22.62 16.68 14.18
N VAL A 176 -21.89 16.59 13.07
CA VAL A 176 -21.46 17.72 12.25
C VAL A 176 -21.76 17.46 10.77
N SER A 177 -22.01 18.50 10.01
CA SER A 177 -22.12 18.44 8.55
C SER A 177 -20.79 18.78 7.87
N GLN A 178 -20.63 18.39 6.60
CA GLN A 178 -19.47 18.75 5.79
C GLN A 178 -19.23 20.25 5.79
N ALA A 179 -20.26 21.06 5.56
CA ALA A 179 -20.15 22.51 5.53
C ALA A 179 -19.68 23.12 6.87
N GLU A 180 -20.04 22.50 8.00
CA GLU A 180 -19.54 22.94 9.32
C GLU A 180 -18.07 22.61 9.49
N VAL A 181 -17.64 21.42 9.06
CA VAL A 181 -16.23 21.01 9.12
C VAL A 181 -15.36 21.94 8.26
N GLU A 182 -15.76 22.15 7.02
CA GLU A 182 -15.03 23.02 6.07
C GLU A 182 -14.89 24.45 6.62
N ARG A 183 -15.94 25.04 7.14
CA ARG A 183 -15.90 26.37 7.75
C ARG A 183 -15.02 26.41 9.01
N PHE A 184 -15.08 25.35 9.83
CA PHE A 184 -14.28 25.29 11.06
C PHE A 184 -12.78 25.34 10.76
N TYR A 185 -12.30 24.47 9.85
CA TYR A 185 -10.88 24.41 9.50
C TYR A 185 -10.42 25.59 8.61
N ALA A 186 -11.30 26.13 7.77
CA ALA A 186 -10.98 27.33 6.98
C ALA A 186 -10.65 28.54 7.87
N ARG A 187 -11.32 28.69 9.04
CA ARG A 187 -11.05 29.77 9.99
C ARG A 187 -9.70 29.65 10.70
N MET A 188 -9.10 28.46 10.76
CA MET A 188 -7.78 28.24 11.35
C MET A 188 -6.64 28.64 10.41
N LYS A 189 -6.92 28.72 9.10
CA LYS A 189 -5.92 29.07 8.09
C LYS A 189 -5.76 30.59 8.06
N GLU A 190 -4.55 31.06 8.38
CA GLU A 190 -4.17 32.46 8.22
C GLU A 190 -3.77 32.74 6.77
N GLU A 191 -4.29 33.82 6.18
CA GLU A 191 -3.89 34.24 4.83
C GLU A 191 -2.37 34.50 4.78
N GLY A 192 -1.69 33.91 3.76
CA GLY A 192 -0.26 34.07 3.55
C GLY A 192 0.65 33.24 4.47
N ASN A 193 0.11 32.35 5.30
CA ASN A 193 0.91 31.42 6.07
C ASN A 193 1.15 30.12 5.27
N GLU A 194 2.23 30.08 4.50
CA GLU A 194 2.63 28.91 3.71
C GLU A 194 3.13 27.74 4.56
N GLN A 195 3.52 28.00 5.82
CA GLN A 195 3.97 26.99 6.80
C GLN A 195 2.88 26.61 7.80
N ALA A 196 1.61 26.72 7.41
CA ALA A 196 0.50 26.36 8.29
C ALA A 196 0.52 24.84 8.60
N PRO A 197 0.28 24.47 9.86
CA PRO A 197 0.12 23.07 10.23
C PRO A 197 -1.05 22.39 9.49
N SER A 198 -1.01 21.07 9.40
CA SER A 198 -2.11 20.25 8.85
C SER A 198 -3.27 20.19 9.85
N TYR A 199 -4.04 21.26 9.96
CA TYR A 199 -5.13 21.40 10.92
C TYR A 199 -6.14 20.24 10.81
N GLY A 200 -6.48 19.65 11.96
CA GLY A 200 -7.41 18.54 12.06
C GLY A 200 -6.77 17.15 12.01
N LEU A 201 -5.48 17.04 11.67
CA LEU A 201 -4.79 15.76 11.45
C LEU A 201 -4.93 14.78 12.62
N ASN A 202 -4.88 15.24 13.86
CA ASN A 202 -4.81 14.44 15.08
C ASN A 202 -6.01 14.65 16.02
N SER A 203 -7.20 14.82 15.44
CA SER A 203 -8.40 15.08 16.25
C SER A 203 -9.67 14.54 15.58
N LYS A 204 -10.66 14.21 16.43
CA LYS A 204 -12.05 14.02 16.02
C LYS A 204 -12.79 15.35 16.20
N LEU A 205 -13.56 15.78 15.21
CA LEU A 205 -14.42 16.95 15.34
C LEU A 205 -15.85 16.54 15.70
N THR A 206 -16.36 17.13 16.76
CA THR A 206 -17.72 16.87 17.26
C THR A 206 -18.44 18.17 17.63
N LYS A 207 -19.76 18.10 17.78
CA LYS A 207 -20.56 19.21 18.28
C LYS A 207 -21.06 18.90 19.70
N ARG A 208 -20.73 19.76 20.65
CA ARG A 208 -21.18 19.69 22.05
C ARG A 208 -21.86 20.99 22.42
N ASN A 209 -23.10 20.91 22.94
CA ASN A 209 -23.91 22.07 23.32
C ASN A 209 -24.01 23.14 22.21
N GLY A 210 -24.03 22.70 20.94
CA GLY A 210 -24.10 23.58 19.77
C GLY A 210 -22.77 24.15 19.29
N GLU A 211 -21.67 23.92 19.98
CA GLU A 211 -20.33 24.37 19.62
C GLU A 211 -19.50 23.25 19.01
N LEU A 212 -18.68 23.58 18.01
CA LEU A 212 -17.72 22.65 17.42
C LEU A 212 -16.49 22.53 18.29
N VAL A 213 -16.12 21.29 18.63
CA VAL A 213 -15.01 20.96 19.53
C VAL A 213 -14.13 19.88 18.90
N GLU A 214 -12.82 20.11 18.88
CA GLU A 214 -11.85 19.07 18.56
C GLU A 214 -11.53 18.21 19.81
N LEU A 215 -11.69 16.91 19.65
CA LEU A 215 -11.22 15.92 20.60
C LEU A 215 -9.86 15.43 20.12
N LYS A 216 -8.79 16.00 20.66
CA LYS A 216 -7.42 15.66 20.27
C LYS A 216 -7.03 14.25 20.72
N TRP A 217 -6.25 13.59 19.89
CA TRP A 217 -5.67 12.28 20.17
C TRP A 217 -4.32 12.46 20.86
N THR A 218 -4.34 12.40 22.17
CA THR A 218 -3.19 12.66 23.05
C THR A 218 -3.19 11.72 24.24
N GLU A 219 -2.09 11.68 25.00
CA GLU A 219 -1.98 10.92 26.25
C GLU A 219 -3.16 11.16 27.20
N ASP A 220 -3.62 12.40 27.31
CA ASP A 220 -4.73 12.80 28.20
C ASP A 220 -6.04 13.09 27.45
N GLY A 221 -6.07 12.84 26.15
CA GLY A 221 -7.21 13.05 25.27
C GLY A 221 -7.90 11.78 24.82
N LEU A 222 -8.52 11.85 23.65
CA LEU A 222 -9.11 10.69 23.01
C LEU A 222 -7.98 9.69 22.64
N TYR A 223 -8.22 8.40 22.79
CA TYR A 223 -7.23 7.32 22.65
C TYR A 223 -6.09 7.35 23.68
N GLY A 224 -6.25 8.08 24.79
CA GLY A 224 -5.21 8.27 25.78
C GLY A 224 -4.65 6.98 26.36
N ALA A 225 -5.47 5.95 26.58
CA ALA A 225 -5.01 4.65 27.08
C ALA A 225 -4.00 4.00 26.14
N ALA A 226 -4.29 3.98 24.82
CA ALA A 226 -3.39 3.45 23.81
C ALA A 226 -2.12 4.31 23.67
N ILE A 227 -2.28 5.63 23.61
CA ILE A 227 -1.16 6.57 23.42
C ILE A 227 -0.18 6.52 24.61
N LYS A 228 -0.64 6.35 25.85
CA LYS A 228 0.22 6.16 27.03
C LYS A 228 1.11 4.93 26.89
N GLU A 229 0.56 3.81 26.44
CA GLU A 229 1.34 2.59 26.22
C GLU A 229 2.33 2.77 25.05
N ILE A 230 1.93 3.41 23.96
CA ILE A 230 2.81 3.75 22.84
C ILE A 230 3.99 4.59 23.32
N VAL A 231 3.73 5.67 24.06
CA VAL A 231 4.77 6.54 24.62
C VAL A 231 5.69 5.77 25.57
N SER A 232 5.15 4.89 26.40
CA SER A 232 5.94 4.04 27.31
C SER A 232 6.95 3.18 26.53
N TRP A 233 6.52 2.56 25.42
CA TRP A 233 7.41 1.74 24.59
C TRP A 233 8.37 2.57 23.74
N LEU A 234 8.00 3.74 23.28
CA LEU A 234 8.92 4.68 22.62
C LEU A 234 10.04 5.11 23.56
N LEU A 235 9.74 5.42 24.82
CA LEU A 235 10.76 5.77 25.83
C LEU A 235 11.63 4.58 26.22
N ARG A 236 11.14 3.35 26.14
CA ARG A 236 11.98 2.14 26.29
C ARG A 236 12.88 1.99 25.08
N ALA A 237 12.36 2.17 23.87
CA ALA A 237 13.13 2.10 22.63
C ALA A 237 14.27 3.12 22.63
N GLN A 238 14.03 4.34 23.12
CA GLN A 238 15.03 5.42 23.18
C GLN A 238 16.33 5.00 23.86
N LYS A 239 16.28 4.09 24.84
CA LYS A 239 17.46 3.58 25.55
C LYS A 239 18.39 2.77 24.64
N TYR A 240 17.86 2.24 23.56
CA TYR A 240 18.56 1.39 22.59
C TYR A 240 18.77 2.09 21.24
N ALA A 241 18.43 3.37 21.13
CA ALA A 241 18.64 4.16 19.93
C ALA A 241 20.13 4.20 19.55
N GLU A 242 20.42 4.21 18.27
CA GLU A 242 21.77 4.06 17.73
C GLU A 242 22.62 5.33 17.90
N ASN A 243 21.97 6.49 18.00
CA ASN A 243 22.63 7.80 18.09
C ASN A 243 21.74 8.85 18.81
N GLU A 244 22.28 10.02 19.08
CA GLU A 244 21.57 11.10 19.78
C GLU A 244 20.45 11.72 18.95
N GLU A 245 20.57 11.73 17.63
CA GLU A 245 19.55 12.24 16.71
C GLU A 245 18.27 11.38 16.78
N GLN A 246 18.43 10.05 16.83
CA GLN A 246 17.30 9.13 17.02
C GLN A 246 16.64 9.30 18.40
N LYS A 247 17.42 9.53 19.45
CA LYS A 247 16.88 9.82 20.78
C LYS A 247 16.08 11.11 20.78
N HIS A 248 16.63 12.15 20.15
CA HIS A 248 15.95 13.45 20.01
C HIS A 248 14.65 13.32 19.20
N LEU A 249 14.66 12.51 18.14
CA LEU A 249 13.47 12.22 17.34
C LEU A 249 12.34 11.62 18.20
N ILE A 250 12.65 10.68 19.05
CA ILE A 250 11.68 10.08 19.98
C ILE A 250 11.17 11.13 20.99
N ASP A 251 12.04 11.99 21.53
CA ASP A 251 11.61 13.08 22.41
C ASP A 251 10.58 14.01 21.74
N LEU A 252 10.80 14.37 20.47
CA LEU A 252 9.87 15.20 19.71
C LEU A 252 8.53 14.50 19.47
N LEU A 253 8.55 13.21 19.11
CA LEU A 253 7.34 12.42 18.93
C LEU A 253 6.54 12.26 20.23
N VAL A 254 7.22 11.95 21.33
CA VAL A 254 6.60 11.86 22.66
C VAL A 254 5.99 13.21 23.09
N LYS A 255 6.70 14.32 22.82
CA LYS A 255 6.17 15.66 23.07
C LYS A 255 4.88 15.90 22.28
N TYR A 256 4.86 15.55 20.99
CA TYR A 256 3.66 15.64 20.15
C TYR A 256 2.49 14.83 20.70
N TYR A 257 2.71 13.59 21.11
CA TYR A 257 1.66 12.76 21.73
C TYR A 257 1.12 13.31 23.04
N ARG A 258 1.93 14.07 23.76
CA ARG A 258 1.50 14.72 25.03
C ARG A 258 0.76 16.03 24.79
N THR A 259 1.26 16.86 23.89
CA THR A 259 0.70 18.20 23.65
C THR A 259 -0.46 18.19 22.65
N GLY A 260 -0.42 17.30 21.67
CA GLY A 260 -1.32 17.35 20.53
C GLY A 260 -1.14 18.61 19.68
N ASP A 261 -0.02 19.32 19.83
CA ASP A 261 0.29 20.50 19.03
C ASP A 261 0.89 20.07 17.68
N LEU A 262 0.22 20.42 16.58
CA LEU A 262 0.68 20.10 15.23
C LEU A 262 1.99 20.77 14.85
N LYS A 263 2.38 21.86 15.52
CA LYS A 263 3.72 22.43 15.36
C LYS A 263 4.81 21.53 15.95
N ASP A 264 4.50 20.77 17.00
CA ASP A 264 5.41 19.76 17.52
C ASP A 264 5.54 18.60 16.53
N PHE A 265 4.45 18.23 15.85
CA PHE A 265 4.49 17.26 14.76
C PHE A 265 5.31 17.73 13.55
N ASP A 266 5.21 19.00 13.17
CA ASP A 266 6.05 19.57 12.11
C ASP A 266 7.54 19.53 12.49
N ARG A 267 7.89 19.85 13.75
CA ARG A 267 9.27 19.72 14.26
C ARG A 267 9.79 18.30 14.21
N TYR A 268 8.94 17.36 14.63
CA TYR A 268 9.24 15.93 14.50
C TYR A 268 9.48 15.53 13.04
N SER A 269 8.59 15.92 12.13
CA SER A 269 8.68 15.60 10.71
C SER A 269 9.95 16.17 10.06
N ILE A 270 10.34 17.39 10.40
CA ILE A 270 11.60 18.01 9.94
C ILE A 270 12.81 17.22 10.45
N ALA A 271 12.85 16.91 11.75
CA ALA A 271 13.93 16.13 12.35
C ALA A 271 14.02 14.72 11.74
N TRP A 272 12.87 14.08 11.49
CA TRP A 272 12.80 12.76 10.86
C TRP A 272 13.37 12.77 9.43
N VAL A 273 13.01 13.78 8.62
CA VAL A 273 13.56 13.93 7.25
C VAL A 273 15.08 14.13 7.26
N GLN A 274 15.60 14.88 8.23
CA GLN A 274 17.02 15.19 8.34
C GLN A 274 17.87 14.07 8.95
N GLN A 275 17.24 13.13 9.65
CA GLN A 275 17.92 12.01 10.27
C GLN A 275 18.20 10.91 9.22
N HIS A 276 19.46 10.69 8.89
CA HIS A 276 19.92 9.70 7.90
C HIS A 276 20.88 8.66 8.47
N GLU A 277 21.38 8.90 9.67
CA GLU A 277 22.37 8.03 10.32
C GLU A 277 21.68 6.85 11.02
N GLY A 278 22.41 5.74 11.08
CA GLY A 278 21.93 4.50 11.68
C GLY A 278 21.27 3.55 10.68
N MET A 279 21.05 2.33 11.15
CA MET A 279 20.43 1.24 10.38
C MET A 279 18.92 1.24 10.47
N ILE A 280 18.37 1.68 11.60
CA ILE A 280 16.95 1.52 11.96
C ILE A 280 16.25 2.86 11.81
N ASP A 281 15.06 2.81 11.22
CA ASP A 281 14.13 3.94 11.17
C ASP A 281 12.70 3.44 11.48
N PHE A 282 11.79 4.35 11.72
CA PHE A 282 10.42 4.00 12.00
C PHE A 282 9.46 5.14 11.66
N ILE A 283 8.22 4.76 11.39
CA ILE A 283 7.07 5.63 11.23
C ILE A 283 6.09 5.27 12.35
N ASN A 284 5.51 6.28 13.00
CA ASN A 284 4.57 6.06 14.08
C ASN A 284 3.72 7.32 14.29
N GLY A 285 2.43 7.24 13.99
CA GLY A 285 1.56 8.40 14.17
C GLY A 285 0.26 8.40 13.37
N PHE A 286 -0.36 9.57 13.37
CA PHE A 286 -1.56 9.89 12.57
C PHE A 286 -1.08 10.61 11.31
N ILE A 287 -1.05 9.94 10.16
CA ILE A 287 -0.26 10.41 9.01
C ILE A 287 -1.07 10.49 7.73
N GLU A 288 -1.52 9.35 7.19
CA GLU A 288 -2.24 9.33 5.93
C GLU A 288 -3.72 9.69 6.09
N VAL A 289 -4.25 10.43 5.12
CA VAL A 289 -5.58 11.05 5.23
C VAL A 289 -6.63 10.42 4.30
N TYR A 290 -6.30 9.35 3.63
CA TYR A 290 -7.20 8.65 2.69
C TYR A 290 -8.46 8.07 3.36
N GLY A 291 -8.39 7.78 4.66
CA GLY A 291 -9.52 7.31 5.46
C GLY A 291 -10.57 8.37 5.78
N ASP A 292 -10.27 9.64 5.52
CA ASP A 292 -11.18 10.77 5.73
C ASP A 292 -11.75 11.27 4.39
N PRO A 293 -13.07 11.38 4.22
CA PRO A 293 -13.67 11.87 2.98
C PRO A 293 -13.25 13.30 2.61
N LEU A 294 -12.79 14.10 3.58
CA LEU A 294 -12.31 15.47 3.36
C LEU A 294 -10.77 15.58 3.32
N GLY A 295 -10.05 14.49 3.55
CA GLY A 295 -8.59 14.46 3.51
C GLY A 295 -7.92 15.31 4.60
N LEU A 296 -8.51 15.41 5.80
CA LEU A 296 -8.02 16.24 6.91
C LEU A 296 -7.49 15.43 8.08
N LYS A 297 -8.06 14.24 8.33
CA LYS A 297 -7.81 13.42 9.52
C LYS A 297 -6.81 12.33 9.21
N GLY A 298 -5.74 12.23 10.00
CA GLY A 298 -4.73 11.19 9.87
C GLY A 298 -5.19 9.87 10.46
N THR A 299 -5.07 8.78 9.70
CA THR A 299 -5.22 7.42 10.22
C THR A 299 -3.97 7.02 10.98
N TRP A 300 -4.13 6.24 12.05
CA TRP A 300 -2.99 5.66 12.77
C TRP A 300 -2.23 4.68 11.89
N GLU A 301 -0.93 4.85 11.82
CA GLU A 301 -0.04 3.91 11.14
C GLU A 301 1.32 3.81 11.83
N GLY A 302 2.00 2.71 11.60
CA GLY A 302 3.35 2.51 12.06
C GLY A 302 4.08 1.45 11.28
N ILE A 303 5.35 1.72 11.01
CA ILE A 303 6.30 0.78 10.40
C ILE A 303 7.60 0.87 11.18
N VAL A 304 8.18 -0.29 11.46
CA VAL A 304 9.57 -0.38 11.91
C VAL A 304 10.38 -0.99 10.80
N GLU A 305 11.51 -0.40 10.49
CA GLU A 305 12.31 -0.75 9.33
C GLU A 305 13.81 -0.67 9.61
N TYR A 306 14.59 -1.38 8.81
CA TYR A 306 16.05 -1.24 8.79
C TYR A 306 16.55 -1.27 7.34
N LYS A 307 17.70 -0.65 7.09
CA LYS A 307 18.29 -0.51 5.76
C LYS A 307 18.63 -1.88 5.16
N ASP A 308 18.21 -2.11 3.91
CA ASP A 308 18.74 -3.17 3.08
C ASP A 308 20.06 -2.67 2.46
N LEU A 309 21.20 -3.13 3.01
CA LEU A 309 22.51 -2.65 2.60
C LEU A 309 22.87 -3.06 1.17
N GLU A 310 22.43 -4.22 0.70
CA GLU A 310 22.71 -4.67 -0.67
C GLU A 310 21.92 -3.86 -1.68
N ALA A 311 20.62 -3.72 -1.46
CA ALA A 311 19.76 -2.91 -2.32
C ALA A 311 20.13 -1.42 -2.25
N THR A 312 20.47 -0.89 -1.08
CA THR A 312 20.95 0.49 -0.92
C THR A 312 22.24 0.75 -1.71
N LYS A 313 23.18 -0.22 -1.74
CA LYS A 313 24.37 -0.11 -2.58
C LYS A 313 24.02 -0.05 -4.07
N ARG A 314 23.02 -0.80 -4.51
CA ARG A 314 22.51 -0.77 -5.89
C ARG A 314 21.98 0.62 -6.24
N THR A 315 21.09 1.18 -5.44
CA THR A 315 20.52 2.52 -5.67
C THR A 315 21.57 3.63 -5.59
N GLN A 316 22.53 3.53 -4.68
CA GLN A 316 23.67 4.46 -4.60
C GLN A 316 24.51 4.43 -5.87
N THR A 317 24.79 3.24 -6.41
CA THR A 317 25.55 3.10 -7.66
C THR A 317 24.83 3.78 -8.82
N ILE A 318 23.51 3.62 -8.91
CA ILE A 318 22.67 4.31 -9.91
C ILE A 318 22.75 5.82 -9.71
N SER A 319 22.53 6.31 -8.50
CA SER A 319 22.56 7.74 -8.18
C SER A 319 23.89 8.42 -8.44
N GLN A 320 24.99 7.75 -8.14
CA GLN A 320 26.35 8.25 -8.42
C GLN A 320 26.62 8.39 -9.92
N ASN A 321 25.91 7.66 -10.76
CA ASN A 321 25.99 7.74 -12.22
C ASN A 321 24.85 8.57 -12.85
N ALA A 322 24.06 9.28 -12.05
CA ALA A 322 22.86 9.99 -12.54
C ALA A 322 23.15 10.96 -13.67
N GLN A 323 24.25 11.71 -13.59
CA GLN A 323 24.66 12.64 -14.66
C GLN A 323 24.99 11.91 -15.97
N TRP A 324 25.66 10.74 -15.88
CA TRP A 324 25.93 9.95 -17.07
C TRP A 324 24.64 9.54 -17.79
N PHE A 325 23.64 9.05 -17.03
CA PHE A 325 22.35 8.67 -17.60
C PHE A 325 21.60 9.87 -18.20
N GLU A 326 21.62 11.02 -17.55
CA GLU A 326 21.00 12.24 -18.08
C GLU A 326 21.65 12.67 -19.40
N ASP A 327 22.98 12.69 -19.45
CA ASP A 327 23.74 13.14 -20.63
C ASP A 327 23.61 12.20 -21.83
N HIS A 328 23.35 10.91 -21.59
CA HIS A 328 23.19 9.89 -22.65
C HIS A 328 21.73 9.57 -22.99
N SER A 329 20.78 10.26 -22.34
CA SER A 329 19.36 10.04 -22.60
C SER A 329 18.98 10.44 -24.04
N PRO A 330 17.96 9.83 -24.64
CA PRO A 330 17.49 10.16 -25.99
C PRO A 330 16.72 11.48 -26.04
N VAL A 331 16.64 12.18 -24.91
CA VAL A 331 15.94 13.46 -24.74
C VAL A 331 16.73 14.59 -25.40
N ASP A 332 16.01 15.57 -26.01
CA ASP A 332 16.63 16.78 -26.55
C ASP A 332 17.51 17.49 -25.47
N PRO A 333 18.75 17.86 -25.79
CA PRO A 333 19.67 18.49 -24.84
C PRO A 333 19.10 19.71 -24.09
N ARG A 334 18.16 20.45 -24.71
CA ARG A 334 17.49 21.59 -24.05
C ARG A 334 16.67 21.19 -22.82
N PHE A 335 16.20 19.95 -22.78
CA PHE A 335 15.34 19.43 -21.71
C PHE A 335 16.10 18.59 -20.70
N ARG A 336 17.41 18.37 -20.89
CA ARG A 336 18.27 17.68 -19.93
C ARG A 336 18.69 18.63 -18.82
N LYS A 337 18.81 18.11 -17.61
CA LYS A 337 19.37 18.87 -16.49
C LYS A 337 20.88 19.04 -16.68
N PRO A 338 21.40 20.26 -16.59
CA PRO A 338 22.84 20.48 -16.65
C PRO A 338 23.60 19.86 -15.46
N GLU A 339 22.93 19.74 -14.32
CA GLU A 339 23.45 19.09 -13.11
C GLU A 339 22.34 18.29 -12.45
N VAL A 340 22.52 16.95 -12.40
CA VAL A 340 21.60 16.06 -11.73
C VAL A 340 22.12 15.80 -10.31
N LYS A 341 21.33 16.23 -9.33
CA LYS A 341 21.52 15.79 -7.94
C LYS A 341 20.86 14.42 -7.78
N GLY A 342 21.67 13.40 -7.60
CA GLY A 342 21.15 12.04 -7.44
C GLY A 342 20.18 11.97 -6.26
N VAL A 343 19.00 11.46 -6.52
CA VAL A 343 18.03 11.09 -5.47
C VAL A 343 18.43 9.71 -4.97
N THR A 344 18.76 9.61 -3.70
CA THR A 344 18.95 8.29 -3.06
C THR A 344 17.58 7.74 -2.69
N ALA A 345 17.09 6.77 -3.43
CA ALA A 345 16.01 5.92 -2.94
C ALA A 345 16.62 4.96 -1.90
N ASN A 346 16.04 4.94 -0.71
CA ASN A 346 16.43 4.00 0.33
C ASN A 346 15.56 2.74 0.18
N VAL A 347 16.20 1.60 -0.03
CA VAL A 347 15.53 0.31 0.08
C VAL A 347 15.67 -0.18 1.52
N ILE A 348 14.54 -0.55 2.11
CA ILE A 348 14.48 -1.00 3.50
C ILE A 348 13.83 -2.37 3.60
N CYS A 349 14.10 -3.06 4.71
CA CYS A 349 13.35 -4.21 5.16
C CYS A 349 12.35 -3.75 6.23
N ALA A 350 11.06 -3.96 6.00
CA ALA A 350 10.07 -3.83 7.06
C ALA A 350 10.30 -4.93 8.10
N ALA A 351 10.38 -4.53 9.37
CA ALA A 351 10.49 -5.44 10.50
C ALA A 351 9.15 -5.66 11.20
N MET A 352 8.30 -4.64 11.21
CA MET A 352 6.94 -4.71 11.79
C MET A 352 6.03 -3.72 11.09
N LEU A 353 4.81 -4.17 10.80
CA LEU A 353 3.74 -3.36 10.21
C LEU A 353 2.62 -3.19 11.24
N GLY A 354 2.01 -2.01 11.31
CA GLY A 354 0.90 -1.75 12.23
C GLY A 354 -0.03 -0.64 11.75
N GLY A 355 -1.20 -0.59 12.35
CA GLY A 355 -2.24 0.38 11.99
C GLY A 355 -2.73 0.19 10.56
N GLU A 356 -2.80 1.26 9.80
CA GLU A 356 -3.25 1.22 8.40
C GLU A 356 -2.30 0.45 7.46
N GLU A 357 -1.03 0.33 7.85
CA GLU A 357 -0.04 -0.45 7.11
C GLU A 357 -0.11 -1.96 7.36
N TYR A 358 -1.10 -2.42 8.12
CA TYR A 358 -1.26 -3.84 8.45
C TYR A 358 -2.73 -4.26 8.39
N PRO A 359 -3.07 -5.41 7.78
CA PRO A 359 -2.19 -6.39 7.09
C PRO A 359 -1.85 -6.02 5.63
N ALA A 360 -2.61 -5.16 4.98
CA ALA A 360 -2.26 -4.64 3.65
C ALA A 360 -1.34 -3.42 3.81
N SER A 361 -0.21 -3.42 3.12
CA SER A 361 0.79 -2.36 3.20
C SER A 361 1.14 -1.78 1.85
N ALA A 362 1.53 -0.51 1.82
CA ALA A 362 2.21 0.08 0.68
C ALA A 362 3.59 -0.57 0.49
N ILE A 363 4.07 -0.63 -0.73
CA ILE A 363 5.42 -1.11 -1.07
C ILE A 363 6.43 0.04 -1.20
N GLY A 364 5.94 1.27 -1.16
CA GLY A 364 6.75 2.49 -1.18
C GLY A 364 6.08 3.59 -0.38
N ILE A 365 6.89 4.42 0.28
CA ILE A 365 6.43 5.50 1.15
C ILE A 365 7.25 6.76 0.84
N ASN A 366 6.57 7.89 0.79
CA ASN A 366 7.23 9.19 0.61
C ASN A 366 6.64 10.21 1.61
N LEU A 367 7.36 10.49 2.67
CA LEU A 367 6.93 11.35 3.77
C LEU A 367 7.95 12.49 4.02
N PRO A 368 7.52 13.59 4.66
CA PRO A 368 6.21 13.93 5.20
C PRO A 368 5.23 14.40 4.11
N ASN A 369 3.94 14.46 4.44
CA ASN A 369 2.89 14.93 3.53
C ASN A 369 2.78 16.46 3.46
N ALA A 370 3.32 17.19 4.44
CA ALA A 370 3.28 18.65 4.46
C ALA A 370 4.15 19.26 3.34
N ASN A 371 3.51 19.90 2.35
CA ASN A 371 4.20 20.45 1.18
C ASN A 371 5.31 21.44 1.52
N TRP A 372 5.09 22.32 2.50
CA TRP A 372 6.10 23.29 2.88
C TRP A 372 7.36 22.65 3.48
N ILE A 373 7.20 21.54 4.25
CA ILE A 373 8.34 20.79 4.78
C ILE A 373 9.09 20.10 3.63
N ARG A 374 8.38 19.52 2.66
CA ARG A 374 9.00 18.94 1.47
C ARG A 374 9.82 19.94 0.69
N GLN A 375 9.30 21.15 0.51
CA GLN A 375 9.98 22.21 -0.24
C GLN A 375 11.22 22.75 0.47
N GLU A 376 11.17 22.93 1.79
CA GLU A 376 12.26 23.52 2.57
C GLU A 376 13.29 22.50 3.05
N TYR A 377 12.86 21.30 3.44
CA TYR A 377 13.69 20.29 4.09
C TYR A 377 13.81 18.99 3.30
N GLY A 378 13.00 18.77 2.28
CA GLY A 378 12.97 17.56 1.48
C GLY A 378 11.99 16.51 2.00
N SER A 379 12.12 15.30 1.47
CA SER A 379 11.31 14.14 1.86
C SER A 379 12.20 12.88 1.89
N LYS A 380 11.75 11.86 2.63
CA LYS A 380 12.31 10.51 2.54
C LYS A 380 11.40 9.65 1.67
N SER A 381 11.96 9.11 0.58
CA SER A 381 11.35 8.04 -0.18
C SER A 381 12.00 6.71 0.21
N VAL A 382 11.18 5.74 0.55
CA VAL A 382 11.64 4.38 0.86
C VAL A 382 10.86 3.36 0.05
N THR A 383 11.56 2.35 -0.46
CA THR A 383 10.96 1.16 -1.07
C THR A 383 11.09 0.00 -0.10
N ILE A 384 10.00 -0.73 0.14
CA ILE A 384 9.98 -1.83 1.10
C ILE A 384 10.30 -3.13 0.37
N GLY A 385 11.60 -3.44 0.26
CA GLY A 385 12.11 -4.50 -0.60
C GLY A 385 11.65 -5.90 -0.22
N ASN A 386 11.57 -6.23 1.07
CA ASN A 386 11.14 -7.56 1.51
C ASN A 386 9.63 -7.81 1.31
N LEU A 387 8.80 -6.78 1.28
CA LEU A 387 7.39 -6.94 0.91
C LEU A 387 7.23 -7.18 -0.59
N THR A 388 7.96 -6.43 -1.42
CA THR A 388 8.00 -6.66 -2.86
C THR A 388 8.47 -8.09 -3.18
N GLU A 389 9.52 -8.55 -2.51
CA GLU A 389 9.99 -9.93 -2.66
C GLU A 389 8.94 -10.97 -2.27
N ALA A 390 8.19 -10.73 -1.18
CA ALA A 390 7.12 -11.63 -0.76
C ALA A 390 6.00 -11.71 -1.82
N TYR A 391 5.63 -10.59 -2.45
CA TYR A 391 4.69 -10.60 -3.57
C TYR A 391 5.23 -11.39 -4.77
N ASN A 392 6.50 -11.20 -5.14
CA ASN A 392 7.12 -11.90 -6.27
C ASN A 392 7.18 -13.41 -6.01
N LYS A 393 7.59 -13.84 -4.82
CA LYS A 393 7.60 -15.25 -4.44
C LYS A 393 6.21 -15.88 -4.47
N ALA A 394 5.18 -15.17 -4.03
CA ALA A 394 3.80 -15.65 -4.06
C ALA A 394 3.23 -15.78 -5.48
N ALA A 395 3.75 -15.01 -6.43
CA ALA A 395 3.35 -15.08 -7.83
C ALA A 395 4.02 -16.24 -8.58
N GLN A 396 5.13 -16.77 -8.08
CA GLN A 396 5.84 -17.88 -8.72
C GLN A 396 5.04 -19.18 -8.61
N GLY A 397 4.88 -19.88 -9.74
CA GLY A 397 4.22 -21.21 -9.78
C GLY A 397 2.71 -21.19 -9.48
N ASN A 398 2.05 -20.05 -9.49
CA ASN A 398 0.61 -19.94 -9.25
C ASN A 398 -0.26 -20.16 -10.51
N GLY A 399 0.36 -20.49 -11.65
CA GLY A 399 -0.29 -20.71 -12.94
C GLY A 399 -0.52 -19.43 -13.76
N PHE A 400 -0.21 -18.24 -13.22
CA PHE A 400 -0.42 -16.97 -13.94
C PHE A 400 0.47 -16.88 -15.20
N ARG A 401 1.76 -17.21 -15.07
CA ARG A 401 2.68 -17.21 -16.21
C ARG A 401 2.29 -18.26 -17.25
N ASP A 402 1.90 -19.47 -16.82
CA ASP A 402 1.42 -20.52 -17.71
C ASP A 402 0.17 -20.14 -18.51
N GLU A 403 -0.68 -19.29 -17.92
CA GLU A 403 -1.89 -18.81 -18.58
C GLU A 403 -1.65 -17.64 -19.53
N PHE A 404 -0.80 -16.66 -19.18
CA PHE A 404 -0.69 -15.39 -19.88
C PHE A 404 0.58 -15.19 -20.71
N VAL A 405 1.64 -15.95 -20.45
CA VAL A 405 2.89 -15.89 -21.22
C VAL A 405 2.81 -16.82 -22.42
N ILE A 406 3.36 -16.39 -23.56
CA ILE A 406 3.16 -17.03 -24.86
C ILE A 406 3.77 -18.43 -24.96
N ASP A 407 4.93 -18.68 -24.34
CA ASP A 407 5.67 -19.93 -24.45
C ASP A 407 6.63 -20.19 -23.28
N GLU A 408 7.10 -21.42 -23.16
CA GLU A 408 8.00 -21.91 -22.11
C GLU A 408 9.37 -21.19 -22.11
N ASP A 409 9.88 -20.79 -23.26
CA ASP A 409 11.16 -20.09 -23.36
C ASP A 409 11.06 -18.71 -22.72
N THR A 410 9.96 -18.03 -22.96
CA THR A 410 9.65 -16.72 -22.35
C THR A 410 9.39 -16.85 -20.85
N ILE A 411 8.66 -17.91 -20.41
CA ILE A 411 8.47 -18.21 -18.97
C ILE A 411 9.83 -18.43 -18.29
N SER A 412 10.71 -19.20 -18.92
CA SER A 412 12.06 -19.47 -18.39
C SER A 412 12.90 -18.19 -18.28
N LEU A 413 12.84 -17.33 -19.29
CA LEU A 413 13.49 -16.02 -19.28
C LEU A 413 12.99 -15.14 -18.12
N MET A 414 11.67 -15.07 -17.93
CA MET A 414 11.04 -14.31 -16.83
C MET A 414 11.43 -14.90 -15.47
N ASN A 415 11.39 -16.23 -15.31
CA ASN A 415 11.78 -16.89 -14.08
C ASN A 415 13.24 -16.62 -13.69
N GLN A 416 14.11 -16.43 -14.68
CA GLN A 416 15.53 -16.19 -14.46
C GLN A 416 15.86 -14.75 -14.13
N TYR A 417 15.18 -13.77 -14.73
CA TYR A 417 15.63 -12.38 -14.73
C TYR A 417 14.61 -11.35 -14.27
N GLU A 418 13.31 -11.69 -14.20
CA GLU A 418 12.28 -10.67 -13.93
C GLU A 418 12.50 -9.98 -12.57
N ASP A 419 12.80 -10.74 -11.52
CA ASP A 419 12.99 -10.17 -10.18
C ASP A 419 14.08 -9.09 -10.16
N ILE A 420 15.27 -9.39 -10.73
CA ILE A 420 16.36 -8.41 -10.77
C ILE A 420 16.09 -7.24 -11.69
N THR A 421 15.41 -7.47 -12.81
CA THR A 421 15.14 -6.41 -13.80
C THR A 421 13.96 -5.55 -13.40
N ASP A 422 13.01 -6.06 -12.65
CA ASP A 422 11.90 -5.29 -12.06
C ASP A 422 12.42 -4.38 -10.95
N ASP A 423 13.28 -4.89 -10.06
CA ASP A 423 14.00 -4.10 -9.07
C ASP A 423 14.80 -2.96 -9.74
N LEU A 424 15.57 -3.27 -10.78
CA LEU A 424 16.35 -2.27 -11.51
C LEU A 424 15.47 -1.24 -12.21
N HIS A 425 14.37 -1.67 -12.82
CA HIS A 425 13.42 -0.75 -13.45
C HIS A 425 12.84 0.21 -12.40
N THR A 426 12.43 -0.31 -11.24
CA THR A 426 11.93 0.50 -10.13
C THR A 426 12.99 1.49 -9.64
N ASP A 427 14.21 1.04 -9.40
CA ASP A 427 15.31 1.90 -8.98
C ASP A 427 15.64 3.00 -10.01
N LEU A 428 15.64 2.67 -11.30
CA LEU A 428 15.85 3.62 -12.39
C LEU A 428 14.69 4.63 -12.51
N HIS A 429 13.46 4.17 -12.33
CA HIS A 429 12.25 4.99 -12.29
C HIS A 429 12.35 6.03 -11.16
N GLU A 430 12.62 5.59 -9.95
CA GLU A 430 12.66 6.44 -8.75
C GLU A 430 13.90 7.35 -8.71
N CYS A 431 15.11 6.76 -8.87
CA CYS A 431 16.35 7.50 -8.70
C CYS A 431 16.65 8.45 -9.86
N LEU A 432 16.29 8.07 -11.08
CA LEU A 432 16.65 8.79 -12.29
C LEU A 432 15.42 9.32 -13.03
N GLY A 433 14.37 8.51 -13.18
CA GLY A 433 13.18 8.87 -13.91
C GLY A 433 12.58 10.18 -13.40
N HIS A 434 12.15 10.21 -12.15
CA HIS A 434 11.63 11.43 -11.52
C HIS A 434 12.68 12.52 -11.36
N GLY A 435 13.95 12.15 -11.20
CA GLY A 435 15.06 13.09 -11.05
C GLY A 435 15.54 13.76 -12.33
N SER A 436 15.23 13.20 -13.50
CA SER A 436 15.74 13.64 -14.81
C SER A 436 14.93 14.77 -15.44
N GLY A 437 15.50 15.38 -16.48
CA GLY A 437 14.86 16.39 -17.30
C GLY A 437 14.56 17.71 -16.56
N GLN A 438 14.25 18.75 -17.33
CA GLN A 438 13.88 20.05 -16.79
C GLN A 438 12.79 20.70 -17.63
N LEU A 439 12.03 21.60 -17.01
CA LEU A 439 11.10 22.49 -17.70
C LEU A 439 11.87 23.59 -18.41
N LEU A 440 11.34 24.09 -19.52
CA LEU A 440 11.84 25.32 -20.11
C LEU A 440 11.54 26.51 -19.19
N PRO A 441 12.41 27.57 -19.20
CA PRO A 441 12.15 28.77 -18.43
C PRO A 441 10.78 29.38 -18.76
N GLY A 442 9.97 29.62 -17.73
CA GLY A 442 8.63 30.18 -17.85
C GLY A 442 7.50 29.16 -18.10
N THR A 443 7.81 27.88 -18.17
CA THR A 443 6.78 26.83 -18.23
C THR A 443 6.14 26.65 -16.84
N ASP A 444 4.80 26.71 -16.80
CA ASP A 444 4.05 26.41 -15.59
C ASP A 444 4.17 24.90 -15.25
N PRO A 445 4.63 24.53 -14.04
CA PRO A 445 4.71 23.14 -13.63
C PRO A 445 3.37 22.37 -13.72
N ASP A 446 2.26 23.08 -13.57
CA ASP A 446 0.90 22.52 -13.61
C ASP A 446 0.22 22.67 -14.98
N ALA A 447 0.96 23.04 -16.02
CA ALA A 447 0.42 23.27 -17.37
C ALA A 447 -0.36 22.07 -17.93
N LEU A 448 0.03 20.84 -17.58
CA LEU A 448 -0.61 19.61 -18.09
C LEU A 448 -1.87 19.23 -17.31
N LYS A 449 -2.21 19.91 -16.22
CA LYS A 449 -3.44 19.73 -15.44
C LYS A 449 -3.71 18.25 -15.11
N ALA A 450 -4.91 17.74 -15.42
CA ALA A 450 -5.34 16.38 -15.14
C ALA A 450 -4.50 15.28 -15.83
N TYR A 451 -3.72 15.61 -16.84
CA TYR A 451 -2.85 14.66 -17.55
C TYR A 451 -1.41 14.63 -16.98
N GLY A 452 -1.08 15.56 -16.11
CA GLY A 452 0.27 15.75 -15.59
C GLY A 452 0.83 14.53 -14.89
N SER A 453 0.05 13.86 -14.03
CA SER A 453 0.48 12.66 -13.32
C SER A 453 0.77 11.50 -14.27
N THR A 454 -0.12 11.23 -15.23
CA THR A 454 0.09 10.17 -16.23
C THR A 454 1.35 10.43 -17.07
N ILE A 455 1.57 11.66 -17.51
CA ILE A 455 2.76 12.03 -18.30
C ILE A 455 4.03 11.90 -17.46
N GLU A 456 4.02 12.28 -16.17
CA GLU A 456 5.18 12.14 -15.30
C GLU A 456 5.54 10.69 -15.03
N GLU A 457 4.55 9.84 -14.72
CA GLU A 457 4.76 8.41 -14.51
C GLU A 457 5.24 7.72 -15.80
N ALA A 458 4.67 8.10 -16.95
CA ALA A 458 5.14 7.59 -18.25
C ALA A 458 6.60 7.99 -18.53
N ARG A 459 6.99 9.21 -18.16
CA ARG A 459 8.37 9.69 -18.32
C ARG A 459 9.34 8.89 -17.45
N ALA A 460 9.00 8.67 -16.20
CA ALA A 460 9.82 7.91 -15.25
C ALA A 460 9.95 6.43 -15.67
N ASP A 461 8.84 5.78 -16.04
CA ASP A 461 8.85 4.41 -16.54
C ASP A 461 9.64 4.25 -17.84
N LEU A 462 9.50 5.17 -18.78
CA LEU A 462 10.25 5.15 -20.05
C LEU A 462 11.75 5.32 -19.82
N PHE A 463 12.15 6.14 -18.86
CA PHE A 463 13.53 6.28 -18.46
C PHE A 463 14.09 4.94 -17.95
N GLY A 464 13.35 4.29 -17.07
CA GLY A 464 13.66 2.96 -16.56
C GLY A 464 13.73 1.90 -17.68
N LEU A 465 12.73 1.83 -18.56
CA LEU A 465 12.68 0.89 -19.68
C LEU A 465 13.83 1.11 -20.68
N TYR A 466 14.15 2.36 -21.00
CA TYR A 466 15.26 2.65 -21.91
C TYR A 466 16.61 2.20 -21.36
N TYR A 467 16.84 2.42 -20.06
CA TYR A 467 18.13 2.13 -19.43
C TYR A 467 18.27 0.72 -18.85
N VAL A 468 17.20 0.01 -18.54
CA VAL A 468 17.32 -1.39 -18.10
C VAL A 468 17.98 -2.28 -19.16
N ALA A 469 17.91 -1.89 -20.43
CA ALA A 469 18.53 -2.54 -21.57
C ALA A 469 19.94 -2.00 -21.93
N ASP A 470 20.48 -1.06 -21.14
CA ASP A 470 21.75 -0.44 -21.46
C ASP A 470 22.93 -1.25 -20.89
N HIS A 471 23.96 -1.46 -21.73
CA HIS A 471 25.18 -2.16 -21.33
C HIS A 471 25.89 -1.51 -20.13
N LYS A 472 25.64 -0.23 -19.89
CA LYS A 472 26.13 0.49 -18.71
C LYS A 472 25.78 -0.21 -17.39
N LEU A 473 24.61 -0.85 -17.31
CA LEU A 473 24.22 -1.60 -16.11
C LEU A 473 25.07 -2.86 -15.90
N VAL A 474 25.54 -3.49 -16.99
CA VAL A 474 26.51 -4.62 -16.93
C VAL A 474 27.85 -4.11 -16.44
N GLU A 475 28.34 -2.99 -16.97
CA GLU A 475 29.62 -2.36 -16.54
C GLU A 475 29.58 -1.99 -15.04
N LEU A 476 28.43 -1.52 -14.55
CA LEU A 476 28.25 -1.17 -13.15
C LEU A 476 28.00 -2.40 -12.24
N GLY A 477 27.91 -3.59 -12.79
CA GLY A 477 27.64 -4.83 -12.05
C GLY A 477 26.19 -4.93 -11.50
N LEU A 478 25.26 -4.17 -12.07
CA LEU A 478 23.86 -4.10 -11.63
C LEU A 478 22.98 -5.16 -12.31
N THR A 479 23.37 -5.64 -13.48
CA THR A 479 22.70 -6.74 -14.18
C THR A 479 23.72 -7.77 -14.63
N PRO A 480 23.37 -9.07 -14.70
CA PRO A 480 24.34 -10.14 -15.00
C PRO A 480 24.82 -10.14 -16.47
N ASN A 481 24.00 -9.65 -17.40
CA ASN A 481 24.30 -9.69 -18.84
C ASN A 481 23.37 -8.77 -19.64
N ASP A 482 23.62 -8.68 -20.96
CA ASP A 482 22.85 -7.85 -21.91
C ASP A 482 21.51 -8.48 -22.36
N GLU A 483 21.12 -9.62 -21.83
CA GLU A 483 19.88 -10.33 -22.21
C GLU A 483 18.79 -10.19 -21.15
N ALA A 484 19.16 -9.89 -19.90
CA ALA A 484 18.26 -9.88 -18.74
C ALA A 484 17.07 -8.92 -18.94
N TYR A 485 17.27 -7.76 -19.55
CA TYR A 485 16.24 -6.75 -19.79
C TYR A 485 15.03 -7.26 -20.58
N LYS A 486 15.20 -8.32 -21.36
CA LYS A 486 14.13 -8.91 -22.15
C LYS A 486 12.97 -9.40 -21.27
N ALA A 487 13.29 -9.89 -20.07
CA ALA A 487 12.26 -10.28 -19.10
C ALA A 487 11.41 -9.07 -18.68
N GLN A 488 12.04 -7.93 -18.38
CA GLN A 488 11.33 -6.70 -18.03
C GLN A 488 10.46 -6.18 -19.17
N TYR A 489 10.96 -6.18 -20.38
CA TYR A 489 10.22 -5.72 -21.57
C TYR A 489 8.97 -6.58 -21.80
N TYR A 490 9.12 -7.90 -21.69
CA TYR A 490 7.99 -8.80 -21.86
C TYR A 490 6.93 -8.61 -20.76
N GLY A 491 7.36 -8.63 -19.50
CA GLY A 491 6.46 -8.42 -18.35
C GLY A 491 5.74 -7.08 -18.43
N TYR A 492 6.44 -6.01 -18.74
CA TYR A 492 5.87 -4.66 -18.84
C TYR A 492 4.82 -4.56 -19.95
N LEU A 493 5.12 -5.04 -21.15
CA LEU A 493 4.18 -5.01 -22.29
C LEU A 493 2.99 -5.94 -22.06
N MET A 494 3.21 -7.14 -21.53
CA MET A 494 2.12 -8.05 -21.16
C MET A 494 1.19 -7.40 -20.13
N ASN A 495 1.73 -6.74 -19.13
CA ASN A 495 0.94 -6.03 -18.15
C ASN A 495 0.17 -4.86 -18.78
N GLY A 496 0.83 -3.98 -19.51
CA GLY A 496 0.22 -2.78 -20.10
C GLY A 496 -0.83 -3.09 -21.16
N LEU A 497 -0.64 -4.14 -21.96
CA LEU A 497 -1.56 -4.54 -23.02
C LEU A 497 -2.71 -5.43 -22.53
N LEU A 498 -2.46 -6.31 -21.55
CA LEU A 498 -3.40 -7.37 -21.15
C LEU A 498 -3.71 -7.35 -19.66
N THR A 499 -2.75 -7.71 -18.82
CA THR A 499 -3.03 -8.23 -17.47
C THR A 499 -3.36 -7.17 -16.43
N GLN A 500 -2.99 -5.91 -16.62
CA GLN A 500 -3.42 -4.84 -15.70
C GLN A 500 -4.95 -4.65 -15.69
N THR A 501 -5.64 -4.99 -16.79
CA THR A 501 -7.09 -4.86 -16.90
C THR A 501 -7.87 -5.80 -15.98
N ILE A 502 -7.22 -6.82 -15.42
CA ILE A 502 -7.77 -7.71 -14.38
C ILE A 502 -8.32 -6.93 -13.19
N ARG A 503 -7.71 -5.78 -12.87
CA ARG A 503 -8.09 -4.92 -11.72
C ARG A 503 -9.23 -3.94 -12.04
N ILE A 504 -9.69 -3.92 -13.28
CA ILE A 504 -10.73 -2.99 -13.74
C ILE A 504 -12.02 -3.76 -13.92
N LYS A 505 -13.10 -3.20 -13.41
CA LYS A 505 -14.43 -3.77 -13.60
C LYS A 505 -14.81 -3.71 -15.08
N GLU A 506 -15.46 -4.75 -15.57
CA GLU A 506 -15.93 -4.80 -16.95
C GLU A 506 -16.82 -3.59 -17.29
N GLY A 507 -16.47 -2.92 -18.38
CA GLY A 507 -17.15 -1.72 -18.85
C GLY A 507 -16.60 -0.39 -18.30
N ASP A 508 -15.74 -0.45 -17.28
CA ASP A 508 -15.08 0.75 -16.75
C ASP A 508 -13.84 1.13 -17.57
N LYS A 509 -13.39 2.37 -17.39
CA LYS A 509 -12.23 2.95 -18.04
C LYS A 509 -11.01 2.88 -17.11
N ILE A 510 -9.82 3.05 -17.68
CA ILE A 510 -8.60 3.20 -16.89
C ILE A 510 -8.57 4.62 -16.30
N GLU A 511 -8.49 4.73 -14.97
CA GLU A 511 -8.51 6.02 -14.27
C GLU A 511 -7.19 6.31 -13.52
N GLU A 512 -6.57 5.30 -12.94
CA GLU A 512 -5.37 5.42 -12.10
C GLU A 512 -4.12 5.73 -12.94
N ALA A 513 -3.28 6.67 -12.49
CA ALA A 513 -2.16 7.21 -13.26
C ALA A 513 -1.11 6.17 -13.69
N HIS A 514 -0.75 5.23 -12.80
CA HIS A 514 0.22 4.18 -13.13
C HIS A 514 -0.35 3.13 -14.10
N MET A 515 -1.64 2.89 -14.08
CA MET A 515 -2.29 2.03 -15.07
C MET A 515 -2.39 2.74 -16.43
N ARG A 516 -2.67 4.06 -16.40
CA ARG A 516 -2.70 4.90 -17.61
C ARG A 516 -1.33 4.99 -18.26
N ASN A 517 -0.25 5.19 -17.50
CA ASN A 517 1.08 5.28 -18.09
C ASN A 517 1.50 3.97 -18.77
N ARG A 518 1.22 2.81 -18.15
CA ARG A 518 1.52 1.50 -18.74
C ARG A 518 0.73 1.25 -20.01
N ALA A 519 -0.56 1.58 -19.99
CA ALA A 519 -1.39 1.49 -21.21
C ALA A 519 -0.88 2.42 -22.32
N LEU A 520 -0.56 3.67 -21.99
CA LEU A 520 -0.02 4.65 -22.94
C LEU A 520 1.24 4.11 -23.63
N ILE A 521 2.22 3.69 -22.85
CA ILE A 521 3.50 3.19 -23.35
C ILE A 521 3.28 1.93 -24.21
N ALA A 522 2.55 0.96 -23.68
CA ALA A 522 2.37 -0.34 -24.33
C ALA A 522 1.58 -0.22 -25.64
N TRP A 523 0.49 0.53 -25.66
CA TRP A 523 -0.32 0.70 -26.89
C TRP A 523 0.32 1.64 -27.89
N TRP A 524 1.04 2.67 -27.46
CA TRP A 524 1.82 3.50 -28.38
C TRP A 524 2.91 2.68 -29.07
N VAL A 525 3.67 1.90 -28.32
CA VAL A 525 4.70 1.01 -28.87
C VAL A 525 4.08 -0.01 -29.81
N MET A 526 2.95 -0.62 -29.45
CA MET A 526 2.22 -1.56 -30.29
C MET A 526 1.85 -0.97 -31.64
N GLU A 527 1.40 0.29 -31.67
CA GLU A 527 1.03 0.98 -32.93
C GLU A 527 2.24 1.29 -33.81
N HIS A 528 3.42 1.57 -33.22
CA HIS A 528 4.64 1.97 -33.95
C HIS A 528 5.63 0.82 -34.16
N ALA A 529 5.32 -0.38 -33.67
CA ALA A 529 6.28 -1.48 -33.64
C ALA A 529 6.59 -2.10 -35.01
N GLU A 530 5.73 -1.94 -36.03
CA GLU A 530 5.89 -2.54 -37.36
C GLU A 530 6.23 -4.04 -37.29
N GLY A 531 5.58 -4.78 -36.38
CA GLY A 531 5.80 -6.21 -36.17
C GLY A 531 6.86 -6.57 -35.11
N ALA A 532 7.57 -5.61 -34.50
CA ALA A 532 8.51 -5.90 -33.41
C ALA A 532 7.81 -6.45 -32.16
N VAL A 533 6.57 -6.07 -31.92
CA VAL A 533 5.66 -6.66 -30.96
C VAL A 533 4.27 -6.81 -31.58
N GLU A 534 3.59 -7.88 -31.29
CA GLU A 534 2.25 -8.18 -31.81
C GLU A 534 1.38 -8.90 -30.78
N LEU A 535 0.06 -8.77 -30.91
CA LEU A 535 -0.92 -9.59 -30.20
C LEU A 535 -1.29 -10.79 -31.06
N VAL A 536 -0.98 -11.98 -30.57
CA VAL A 536 -1.24 -13.25 -31.25
C VAL A 536 -2.45 -13.93 -30.64
N LYS A 537 -3.44 -14.30 -31.49
CA LYS A 537 -4.60 -15.08 -31.05
C LYS A 537 -4.37 -16.56 -31.30
N MET A 538 -4.39 -17.39 -30.26
CA MET A 538 -4.27 -18.83 -30.34
C MET A 538 -5.64 -19.50 -30.19
N ASN A 539 -5.99 -20.39 -31.11
CA ASN A 539 -7.26 -21.13 -31.04
C ASN A 539 -7.29 -22.08 -29.84
N MET A 540 -8.42 -22.13 -29.17
CA MET A 540 -8.70 -23.04 -28.08
C MET A 540 -9.47 -24.26 -28.58
N ASN A 541 -9.03 -25.44 -28.17
CA ASN A 541 -9.73 -26.71 -28.41
C ASN A 541 -10.25 -27.24 -27.07
N TYR A 542 -11.56 -27.23 -26.89
CA TYR A 542 -12.20 -27.77 -25.69
C TYR A 542 -12.72 -29.19 -25.94
N ALA A 543 -12.61 -30.05 -24.94
CA ALA A 543 -13.12 -31.42 -25.02
C ALA A 543 -14.67 -31.44 -25.07
N SER A 544 -15.30 -30.48 -24.40
CA SER A 544 -16.76 -30.29 -24.39
C SER A 544 -17.12 -28.82 -24.23
N ALA A 545 -18.38 -28.47 -24.48
CA ALA A 545 -18.91 -27.12 -24.22
C ALA A 545 -18.98 -26.79 -22.71
N GLU A 546 -18.99 -27.80 -21.86
CA GLU A 546 -18.99 -27.65 -20.39
C GLU A 546 -17.59 -27.24 -19.89
N ASP A 547 -16.53 -27.75 -20.54
CA ASP A 547 -15.14 -27.41 -20.23
C ASP A 547 -14.70 -26.08 -20.86
N ALA A 548 -15.51 -25.50 -21.72
CA ALA A 548 -15.18 -24.29 -22.43
C ALA A 548 -15.12 -23.07 -21.49
N LEU A 549 -14.06 -22.26 -21.65
CA LEU A 549 -13.95 -20.97 -21.00
C LEU A 549 -15.05 -20.04 -21.50
N LYS A 550 -15.79 -19.44 -20.59
CA LYS A 550 -16.89 -18.52 -20.91
C LYS A 550 -16.65 -17.14 -20.32
N ASP A 551 -17.04 -16.13 -21.09
CA ASP A 551 -17.04 -14.75 -20.61
C ASP A 551 -18.22 -14.47 -19.65
N SER A 552 -18.33 -13.22 -19.20
CA SER A 552 -19.39 -12.76 -18.30
C SER A 552 -20.81 -12.86 -18.91
N GLU A 553 -20.90 -12.84 -20.23
CA GLU A 553 -22.17 -12.97 -20.98
C GLU A 553 -22.51 -14.44 -21.30
N GLY A 554 -21.62 -15.38 -20.97
CA GLY A 554 -21.78 -16.81 -21.22
C GLY A 554 -21.31 -17.27 -22.62
N ASN A 555 -20.67 -16.40 -23.40
CA ASN A 555 -20.13 -16.72 -24.68
C ASN A 555 -18.84 -17.56 -24.54
N ILE A 556 -18.67 -18.57 -25.39
CA ILE A 556 -17.44 -19.38 -25.37
C ILE A 556 -16.28 -18.58 -25.95
N ILE A 557 -15.18 -18.52 -25.20
CA ILE A 557 -13.93 -17.92 -25.65
C ILE A 557 -13.20 -18.95 -26.52
N THR A 558 -13.15 -18.70 -27.82
CA THR A 558 -12.56 -19.59 -28.81
C THR A 558 -11.08 -19.34 -29.06
N THR A 559 -10.56 -18.18 -28.66
CA THR A 559 -9.16 -17.79 -28.80
C THR A 559 -8.64 -17.15 -27.54
N LYS A 560 -7.33 -17.33 -27.26
CA LYS A 560 -6.60 -16.61 -26.22
C LYS A 560 -5.58 -15.68 -26.86
N THR A 561 -5.52 -14.47 -26.36
CA THR A 561 -4.59 -13.42 -26.84
C THR A 561 -3.30 -13.44 -26.02
N TYR A 562 -2.17 -13.39 -26.68
CA TYR A 562 -0.82 -13.34 -26.08
C TYR A 562 0.01 -12.22 -26.72
N VAL A 563 0.93 -11.67 -25.91
CA VAL A 563 1.98 -10.78 -26.42
C VAL A 563 3.11 -11.62 -26.98
N LYS A 564 3.58 -11.26 -28.18
CA LYS A 564 4.77 -11.83 -28.80
C LYS A 564 5.73 -10.71 -29.16
N ILE A 565 6.96 -10.80 -28.69
CA ILE A 565 8.03 -9.85 -29.01
C ILE A 565 8.98 -10.51 -30.02
N ASN A 566 9.14 -9.87 -31.17
CA ASN A 566 9.98 -10.34 -32.24
C ASN A 566 11.31 -9.58 -32.35
N ASP A 567 11.37 -8.32 -31.89
CA ASP A 567 12.57 -7.47 -31.94
C ASP A 567 12.68 -6.56 -30.69
N TYR A 568 13.45 -7.00 -29.73
CA TYR A 568 13.70 -6.25 -28.48
C TYR A 568 14.54 -4.98 -28.68
N ALA A 569 15.46 -4.99 -29.65
CA ALA A 569 16.29 -3.82 -29.93
C ALA A 569 15.44 -2.67 -30.50
N LYS A 570 14.48 -3.01 -31.39
CA LYS A 570 13.53 -2.03 -31.92
C LYS A 570 12.62 -1.48 -30.81
N LEU A 571 12.20 -2.30 -29.85
CA LEU A 571 11.41 -1.82 -28.71
C LEU A 571 12.18 -0.79 -27.87
N ARG A 572 13.47 -1.03 -27.59
CA ARG A 572 14.31 -0.05 -26.89
C ARG A 572 14.35 1.28 -27.63
N HIS A 573 14.49 1.24 -28.95
CA HIS A 573 14.49 2.45 -29.77
C HIS A 573 13.16 3.21 -29.65
N LEU A 574 12.02 2.50 -29.73
CA LEU A 574 10.69 3.09 -29.57
C LEU A 574 10.46 3.67 -28.16
N PHE A 575 10.93 3.01 -27.12
CA PHE A 575 10.89 3.60 -25.78
C PHE A 575 11.69 4.91 -25.69
N GLY A 576 12.83 4.98 -26.37
CA GLY A 576 13.63 6.20 -26.46
C GLY A 576 12.93 7.32 -27.23
N GLU A 577 12.26 7.01 -28.34
CA GLU A 577 11.50 7.99 -29.12
C GLU A 577 10.31 8.54 -28.31
N LEU A 578 9.57 7.66 -27.63
CA LEU A 578 8.45 8.06 -26.79
C LEU A 578 8.93 8.87 -25.58
N LEU A 579 10.04 8.49 -24.96
CA LEU A 579 10.66 9.25 -23.85
C LEU A 579 10.99 10.68 -24.30
N ALA A 580 11.59 10.84 -25.47
CA ALA A 580 11.93 12.14 -26.03
C ALA A 580 10.68 13.02 -26.22
N GLU A 581 9.60 12.45 -26.74
CA GLU A 581 8.33 13.19 -26.94
C GLU A 581 7.62 13.50 -25.61
N ILE A 582 7.56 12.57 -24.69
CA ILE A 582 6.96 12.77 -23.35
C ILE A 582 7.74 13.87 -22.58
N GLN A 583 9.07 13.85 -22.66
CA GLN A 583 9.89 14.90 -22.04
C GLN A 583 9.64 16.27 -22.70
N ARG A 584 9.53 16.33 -24.03
CA ARG A 584 9.17 17.56 -24.74
C ARG A 584 7.83 18.11 -24.24
N ILE A 585 6.80 17.25 -24.20
CA ILE A 585 5.46 17.63 -23.74
C ILE A 585 5.52 18.24 -22.34
N LYS A 586 6.24 17.59 -21.43
CA LYS A 586 6.38 18.08 -20.06
C LYS A 586 7.17 19.38 -20.00
N SER A 587 8.33 19.43 -20.68
CA SER A 587 9.25 20.57 -20.63
C SER A 587 8.67 21.85 -21.24
N GLU A 588 7.83 21.73 -22.25
CA GLU A 588 7.14 22.83 -22.93
C GLU A 588 5.76 23.14 -22.33
N GLY A 589 5.22 22.26 -21.47
CA GLY A 589 3.87 22.39 -20.92
C GLY A 589 2.78 22.22 -21.99
N ASP A 590 3.02 21.34 -22.99
CA ASP A 590 2.12 21.11 -24.13
C ASP A 590 0.89 20.27 -23.72
N PHE A 591 -0.10 20.97 -23.17
CA PHE A 591 -1.36 20.36 -22.70
C PHE A 591 -2.09 19.56 -23.79
N GLU A 592 -2.16 20.10 -25.02
CA GLU A 592 -2.92 19.44 -26.10
C GLU A 592 -2.24 18.15 -26.54
N ALA A 593 -0.92 18.10 -26.66
CA ALA A 593 -0.21 16.89 -26.96
C ALA A 593 -0.35 15.84 -25.83
N ALA A 594 -0.29 16.26 -24.58
CA ALA A 594 -0.53 15.39 -23.41
C ALA A 594 -1.94 14.80 -23.46
N ARG A 595 -2.96 15.64 -23.69
CA ARG A 595 -4.37 15.22 -23.79
C ARG A 595 -4.55 14.18 -24.89
N LEU A 596 -4.05 14.46 -26.10
CA LEU A 596 -4.20 13.56 -27.24
C LEU A 596 -3.55 12.20 -27.01
N LEU A 597 -2.35 12.15 -26.43
CA LEU A 597 -1.68 10.90 -26.10
C LEU A 597 -2.46 10.09 -25.06
N VAL A 598 -2.82 10.71 -23.95
CA VAL A 598 -3.50 10.02 -22.84
C VAL A 598 -4.88 9.53 -23.27
N GLU A 599 -5.67 10.37 -23.92
CA GLU A 599 -7.03 10.00 -24.38
C GLU A 599 -7.01 8.90 -25.43
N LYS A 600 -5.99 8.89 -26.31
CA LYS A 600 -5.88 7.86 -27.37
C LYS A 600 -5.47 6.50 -26.80
N TYR A 601 -4.49 6.45 -25.92
CA TYR A 601 -3.84 5.18 -25.55
C TYR A 601 -4.11 4.71 -24.13
N ALA A 602 -4.53 5.61 -23.23
CA ALA A 602 -4.46 5.33 -21.79
C ALA A 602 -5.82 5.23 -21.08
N VAL A 603 -6.93 5.37 -21.78
CA VAL A 603 -8.25 5.51 -21.14
C VAL A 603 -9.17 4.34 -21.47
N ASN A 604 -9.28 3.96 -22.72
CA ASN A 604 -10.23 2.97 -23.18
C ASN A 604 -9.62 1.56 -23.22
N ILE A 605 -10.46 0.58 -22.91
CA ILE A 605 -10.11 -0.84 -22.96
C ILE A 605 -10.98 -1.47 -24.04
N ASP A 606 -10.40 -2.34 -24.89
CA ASP A 606 -11.17 -3.14 -25.82
C ASP A 606 -12.08 -4.10 -25.04
N PRO A 607 -13.42 -4.02 -25.22
CA PRO A 607 -14.35 -4.79 -24.38
C PRO A 607 -14.25 -6.30 -24.59
N GLU A 608 -13.96 -6.76 -25.82
CA GLU A 608 -13.83 -8.19 -26.12
C GLU A 608 -12.57 -8.75 -25.47
N LEU A 609 -11.45 -8.05 -25.60
CA LEU A 609 -10.19 -8.41 -24.96
C LEU A 609 -10.31 -8.38 -23.43
N HIS A 610 -10.98 -7.40 -22.88
CA HIS A 610 -11.20 -7.29 -21.42
C HIS A 610 -11.98 -8.48 -20.88
N ARG A 611 -13.09 -8.87 -21.53
CA ARG A 611 -13.86 -10.07 -21.15
C ARG A 611 -13.03 -11.35 -21.21
N GLU A 612 -12.22 -11.51 -22.27
CA GLU A 612 -11.30 -12.64 -22.39
C GLU A 612 -10.33 -12.70 -21.21
N ILE A 613 -9.66 -11.60 -20.89
CA ILE A 613 -8.66 -11.54 -19.82
C ILE A 613 -9.30 -11.82 -18.46
N LEU A 614 -10.45 -11.22 -18.17
CA LEU A 614 -11.19 -11.45 -16.93
C LEU A 614 -11.60 -12.92 -16.76
N ALA A 615 -12.09 -13.56 -17.83
CA ALA A 615 -12.47 -14.96 -17.79
C ALA A 615 -11.27 -15.89 -17.56
N ARG A 616 -10.15 -15.63 -18.22
CA ARG A 616 -8.89 -16.38 -18.06
C ARG A 616 -8.37 -16.27 -16.64
N TYR A 617 -8.37 -15.07 -16.06
CA TYR A 617 -7.94 -14.84 -14.69
C TYR A 617 -8.86 -15.52 -13.68
N LYS A 618 -10.17 -15.43 -13.87
CA LYS A 618 -11.18 -16.08 -13.02
C LYS A 618 -10.96 -17.59 -12.92
N LYS A 619 -10.56 -18.23 -14.03
CA LYS A 619 -10.26 -19.66 -14.07
C LYS A 619 -9.08 -20.04 -13.16
N LEU A 620 -8.09 -19.15 -13.01
CA LEU A 620 -6.94 -19.38 -12.14
C LEU A 620 -7.33 -19.41 -10.66
N ASN A 621 -8.48 -18.85 -10.31
CA ASN A 621 -8.96 -18.75 -8.93
C ASN A 621 -7.92 -18.15 -7.97
N LEU A 622 -7.16 -17.16 -8.42
CA LEU A 622 -6.18 -16.44 -7.61
C LEU A 622 -6.88 -15.41 -6.73
N ALA A 623 -6.35 -15.20 -5.53
CA ALA A 623 -6.86 -14.17 -4.65
C ALA A 623 -6.45 -12.78 -5.19
N PRO A 624 -7.39 -11.86 -5.44
CA PRO A 624 -7.08 -10.52 -5.95
C PRO A 624 -6.37 -9.64 -4.92
N TYR A 625 -6.61 -9.88 -3.64
CA TYR A 625 -6.04 -9.12 -2.54
C TYR A 625 -5.06 -9.97 -1.73
N LYS A 626 -4.04 -9.30 -1.21
CA LYS A 626 -3.01 -9.92 -0.38
C LYS A 626 -2.75 -9.05 0.84
N GLY A 627 -2.35 -9.70 1.91
CA GLY A 627 -1.87 -9.05 3.11
C GLY A 627 -0.77 -9.87 3.76
N PHE A 628 -0.18 -9.34 4.82
CA PHE A 628 0.96 -9.93 5.48
C PHE A 628 0.65 -10.43 6.87
N ILE A 629 1.34 -11.48 7.26
CA ILE A 629 1.47 -11.91 8.65
C ILE A 629 2.83 -11.42 9.12
N ASN A 630 2.84 -10.60 10.17
CA ASN A 630 4.08 -10.10 10.77
C ASN A 630 4.87 -11.26 11.40
N PRO A 631 6.21 -11.22 11.39
CA PRO A 631 6.98 -12.14 12.21
C PRO A 631 6.69 -11.90 13.70
N LYS A 632 6.58 -12.97 14.47
CA LYS A 632 6.49 -12.88 15.93
C LYS A 632 7.88 -12.69 16.52
N MET A 633 8.07 -11.61 17.29
CA MET A 633 9.32 -11.31 17.98
C MET A 633 9.23 -11.71 19.44
N THR A 634 10.20 -12.47 19.92
CA THR A 634 10.29 -12.93 21.32
C THR A 634 11.66 -12.60 21.88
N LEU A 635 11.71 -12.11 23.12
CA LEU A 635 12.97 -11.90 23.85
C LEU A 635 13.47 -13.22 24.41
N GLU A 636 14.72 -13.55 24.15
CA GLU A 636 15.44 -14.56 24.91
C GLU A 636 16.17 -13.91 26.09
N MET A 637 16.11 -14.54 27.25
CA MET A 637 16.74 -14.05 28.48
C MET A 637 17.59 -15.17 29.09
N ASP A 638 18.67 -14.78 29.78
CA ASP A 638 19.48 -15.68 30.60
C ASP A 638 18.84 -15.94 31.98
N GLU A 639 19.54 -16.72 32.80
CA GLU A 639 19.09 -17.05 34.17
C GLU A 639 19.04 -15.84 35.11
N GLU A 640 19.77 -14.78 34.80
CA GLU A 640 19.79 -13.51 35.53
C GLU A 640 18.70 -12.55 35.05
N GLY A 641 17.99 -12.89 33.96
CA GLY A 641 16.92 -12.08 33.38
C GLY A 641 17.40 -10.99 32.40
N GLU A 642 18.66 -11.05 31.99
CA GLU A 642 19.22 -10.16 30.98
C GLU A 642 18.86 -10.66 29.57
N ILE A 643 18.54 -9.73 28.68
CA ILE A 643 18.17 -10.05 27.29
C ILE A 643 19.42 -10.50 26.53
N THR A 644 19.36 -11.69 25.97
CA THR A 644 20.47 -12.30 25.18
C THR A 644 20.24 -12.26 23.68
N ASP A 645 18.99 -12.32 23.24
CA ASP A 645 18.64 -12.16 21.81
C ASP A 645 17.17 -11.77 21.62
N VAL A 646 16.82 -11.42 20.38
CA VAL A 646 15.44 -11.27 19.88
C VAL A 646 15.26 -12.30 18.77
N VAL A 647 14.36 -13.25 19.00
CA VAL A 647 14.11 -14.37 18.10
C VAL A 647 12.87 -14.11 17.27
N LEU A 648 12.93 -14.47 15.98
CA LEU A 648 11.85 -14.36 15.03
C LEU A 648 11.17 -15.72 14.81
N ASP A 649 9.86 -15.74 14.85
CA ASP A 649 9.03 -16.88 14.48
C ASP A 649 8.09 -16.47 13.32
N TYR A 650 8.09 -17.28 12.26
CA TYR A 650 7.29 -17.07 11.05
C TYR A 650 6.17 -18.09 10.90
N GLU A 651 5.98 -19.00 11.87
CA GLU A 651 5.03 -20.10 11.76
C GLU A 651 3.65 -19.76 12.33
N GLU A 652 3.52 -18.64 13.06
CA GLU A 652 2.24 -18.22 13.62
C GLU A 652 1.18 -18.06 12.52
N SER A 653 -0.02 -18.64 12.73
CA SER A 653 -1.13 -18.49 11.80
C SER A 653 -1.73 -17.08 11.87
N TYR A 654 -2.47 -16.68 10.83
CA TYR A 654 -3.15 -15.39 10.83
C TYR A 654 -4.16 -15.27 11.99
N VAL A 655 -4.92 -16.32 12.25
CA VAL A 655 -5.89 -16.36 13.35
C VAL A 655 -5.18 -16.24 14.71
N ASP A 656 -4.12 -17.02 14.93
CA ASP A 656 -3.37 -16.94 16.18
C ASP A 656 -2.76 -15.57 16.41
N GLN A 657 -2.24 -14.95 15.35
CA GLN A 657 -1.70 -13.59 15.43
C GLN A 657 -2.79 -12.57 15.79
N MET A 658 -3.97 -12.64 15.18
CA MET A 658 -5.06 -11.69 15.45
C MET A 658 -5.59 -11.82 16.89
N LEU A 659 -5.72 -13.03 17.38
CA LEU A 659 -6.14 -13.29 18.76
C LEU A 659 -5.07 -12.84 19.76
N ARG A 660 -3.81 -13.15 19.51
CA ARG A 660 -2.68 -12.65 20.31
C ARG A 660 -2.61 -11.13 20.32
N TYR A 661 -2.83 -10.48 19.18
CA TYR A 661 -2.86 -9.01 19.12
C TYR A 661 -4.01 -8.41 19.93
N SER A 662 -5.15 -9.08 19.98
CA SER A 662 -6.27 -8.64 20.83
C SER A 662 -5.97 -8.78 22.33
N ASP A 663 -5.21 -9.82 22.72
CA ASP A 663 -4.79 -10.05 24.10
C ASP A 663 -3.64 -9.10 24.52
N GLU A 664 -2.57 -9.04 23.72
CA GLU A 664 -1.35 -8.30 24.08
C GLU A 664 -1.44 -6.79 23.81
N TYR A 665 -2.24 -6.34 22.83
CA TYR A 665 -2.29 -4.95 22.36
C TYR A 665 -3.68 -4.32 22.43
N GLY A 666 -4.61 -4.96 23.10
CA GLY A 666 -5.93 -4.39 23.42
C GLY A 666 -5.81 -3.25 24.43
N THR A 667 -6.11 -2.03 24.00
CA THR A 667 -5.91 -0.81 24.79
C THR A 667 -7.16 0.03 24.98
N LEU A 668 -8.23 -0.17 24.19
CA LEU A 668 -9.47 0.60 24.18
C LEU A 668 -10.71 -0.22 24.49
#